data_d0510074fe11a1519f7409544546aa4a
#
_entry.id   d0510074fe11a1519f7409544546aa4a
#
_cell.length_a   1.000
_cell.length_b   1.000
_cell.length_c   1.000
_cell.angle_alpha   90.00
_cell.angle_beta   90.00
_cell.angle_gamma   90.00
#
_symmetry.space_group_name_H-M   'P 1'
#
loop_
_entity.id
_entity.type
_entity.pdbx_description
1 polymer ?
#
loop_
_entity_poly.entity_id
_entity_poly.type
_entity_poly.pdbx_seq_one_letter_code
_entity_poly.pdbx_strand_id
1 'polypeptide(L)'
;MSGVWSSAALEVPVSVTGENLKAKTDASIPPNLRDALAGHYTLERELGQGGMATVYLARDLRLERFVALKVLRAEQSAVLGAERFDREIKTLARLRHPFVLPLHDSGEAAGSLYFVMPYVDGESLRARLQRESRLPLEDVATIARQIADALDYAHGEGVVHRDVKPENILLSRHGHAMLADFGIARGTLLTPGAATSGLGLTQAGMAIGTAHYMSPEQALGDDDIDGRSDTYSLACVVYEALTGCPPFTGKTDLAIVGQHIGMPAPRLSLKRPDLSPSLVSAVARALEKKADDRFATVSAFVQALLSADTSAIAAQVPLPATPLLSIAVLPISNRSSDAETEYFSEGMTDELMNALAKVEGLRVVSRTSAFAFKSSDVPIREIGARLGVGFVLEATVRRAGVRLRVTARLVGVEADSTLWSETYERQLEDVFAVQDEITGSIVKTITEALQLGHLRGALPVQQPRNLEAYDLYLLGRHHWYKRTEASMRRALELFQDAIAADPMYAPAYSGIADASALLASWQFATAKEMYPQAVKAAERALQLDPSLADAHASLGFVKLNAESDWEGAMREFRTAIALNPSHETAHRWHSAFLAGIGRDDEAIPIALRAIELDPISVLPRMNLGIVHWLAWRHDEAEREFRSVIEKDPGFVRAYAFLATSLSFQGRHDEAILAARTGVERSNRHVMMLFAYGICIARSGRLDEARAIFEPIIAELDPFYEATVYAVLGEDETALDTLERASDAHPDWWYSVGRQPWFGQYHSHPRFIRLLERLQLPKAARPAHNQVSVLPSDFSHDDRENFQG
;
A
#
# COMPACT_ATOMS: atom_id res chain seq x y z
N MET A 1 -31.61 -45.83 -9.65
CA MET A 1 -32.72 -45.50 -8.73
C MET A 1 -32.40 -44.18 -8.06
N SER A 2 -33.09 -43.25 -8.54
CA SER A 2 -33.14 -41.82 -8.23
C SER A 2 -33.67 -41.55 -6.84
N GLY A 3 -33.05 -40.69 -6.10
CA GLY A 3 -33.54 -40.14 -4.84
C GLY A 3 -33.29 -38.64 -4.85
N VAL A 4 -34.29 -37.91 -5.32
CA VAL A 4 -34.43 -36.46 -5.35
C VAL A 4 -34.70 -35.96 -3.92
N TRP A 5 -33.89 -35.05 -3.39
CA TRP A 5 -34.25 -34.22 -2.25
C TRP A 5 -34.60 -32.81 -2.72
N SER A 6 -35.90 -32.57 -2.59
CA SER A 6 -36.55 -31.27 -2.87
C SER A 6 -36.13 -30.21 -1.88
N SER A 7 -35.55 -29.14 -2.43
CA SER A 7 -35.33 -27.87 -1.75
C SER A 7 -36.66 -27.13 -1.69
N ALA A 8 -37.24 -26.99 -0.50
CA ALA A 8 -38.34 -26.07 -0.28
C ALA A 8 -37.81 -24.67 -0.07
N ALA A 9 -37.78 -23.87 -1.14
CA ALA A 9 -37.62 -22.42 -1.08
C ALA A 9 -38.85 -21.79 -0.44
N LEU A 10 -38.68 -21.12 0.68
CA LEU A 10 -39.68 -20.19 1.22
C LEU A 10 -39.55 -18.87 0.47
N GLU A 11 -40.37 -18.68 -0.52
CA GLU A 11 -40.65 -17.40 -1.15
C GLU A 11 -41.30 -16.46 -0.16
N VAL A 12 -40.67 -15.32 0.11
CA VAL A 12 -41.32 -14.19 0.80
C VAL A 12 -41.76 -13.21 -0.29
N PRO A 13 -43.05 -12.91 -0.47
CA PRO A 13 -43.53 -12.02 -1.52
C PRO A 13 -43.20 -10.57 -1.19
N VAL A 14 -42.64 -9.86 -2.14
CA VAL A 14 -42.50 -8.41 -2.20
C VAL A 14 -43.83 -7.84 -2.69
N SER A 15 -44.28 -6.79 -2.05
CA SER A 15 -45.47 -5.94 -2.23
C SER A 15 -46.70 -6.32 -1.38
N VAL A 16 -46.85 -5.60 -0.30
CA VAL A 16 -48.12 -5.54 0.44
C VAL A 16 -48.56 -4.09 0.44
N THR A 17 -49.63 -3.80 -0.31
CA THR A 17 -50.43 -2.58 -0.21
C THR A 17 -51.12 -2.49 1.14
N GLY A 18 -51.25 -1.28 1.68
CA GLY A 18 -51.52 -0.91 3.08
C GLY A 18 -52.76 -1.47 3.82
N GLU A 19 -53.50 -2.42 3.27
CA GLU A 19 -54.70 -2.98 3.97
C GLU A 19 -54.51 -4.34 4.63
N ASN A 20 -53.43 -5.11 4.27
CA ASN A 20 -53.15 -6.40 4.90
C ASN A 20 -52.17 -6.37 6.10
N LEU A 21 -51.67 -5.18 6.47
CA LEU A 21 -50.77 -5.03 7.64
C LEU A 21 -51.47 -5.03 8.97
N LYS A 22 -52.75 -4.70 9.03
CA LYS A 22 -53.51 -4.59 10.29
C LYS A 22 -53.88 -5.95 10.93
N ALA A 23 -53.97 -7.03 10.21
CA ALA A 23 -54.48 -8.30 10.69
C ALA A 23 -53.42 -9.28 11.32
N LYS A 24 -52.08 -9.02 11.12
CA LYS A 24 -51.02 -9.81 11.75
C LYS A 24 -50.36 -9.16 12.98
N THR A 25 -50.84 -8.00 13.41
CA THR A 25 -50.17 -7.13 14.36
C THR A 25 -50.61 -7.32 15.80
N ASP A 26 -51.66 -7.99 16.07
CA ASP A 26 -52.24 -8.02 17.44
C ASP A 26 -51.98 -9.30 18.23
N ALA A 27 -51.57 -10.40 17.60
CA ALA A 27 -51.41 -11.70 18.24
C ALA A 27 -50.00 -11.97 18.83
N SER A 28 -48.97 -11.15 18.50
CA SER A 28 -47.59 -11.40 18.95
C SER A 28 -47.20 -10.65 20.23
N ILE A 29 -48.00 -9.69 20.71
CA ILE A 29 -47.68 -8.88 21.88
C ILE A 29 -48.35 -9.50 23.12
N PRO A 30 -47.60 -9.91 24.17
CA PRO A 30 -48.17 -10.44 25.39
C PRO A 30 -49.12 -9.45 26.06
N PRO A 31 -50.40 -9.86 26.38
CA PRO A 31 -51.38 -8.95 26.97
C PRO A 31 -50.92 -8.29 28.27
N ASN A 32 -50.24 -9.07 29.14
CA ASN A 32 -49.72 -8.57 30.41
C ASN A 32 -48.67 -7.49 30.25
N LEU A 33 -47.83 -7.55 29.20
CA LEU A 33 -46.84 -6.54 28.89
C LEU A 33 -47.48 -5.26 28.31
N ARG A 34 -48.49 -5.42 27.46
CA ARG A 34 -49.28 -4.31 26.91
C ARG A 34 -49.96 -3.53 28.04
N ASP A 35 -50.62 -4.21 28.96
CA ASP A 35 -51.32 -3.59 30.08
C ASP A 35 -50.35 -2.89 31.05
N ALA A 36 -49.22 -3.49 31.33
CA ALA A 36 -48.23 -2.91 32.23
C ALA A 36 -47.59 -1.63 31.65
N LEU A 37 -47.51 -1.48 30.34
CA LEU A 37 -46.90 -0.35 29.65
C LEU A 37 -47.92 0.72 29.17
N ALA A 38 -49.23 0.43 29.25
CA ALA A 38 -50.31 1.27 28.66
C ALA A 38 -50.36 2.71 29.16
N GLY A 39 -49.76 3.03 30.34
CA GLY A 39 -49.68 4.38 30.88
C GLY A 39 -48.57 5.25 30.24
N HIS A 40 -47.60 4.64 29.60
CA HIS A 40 -46.43 5.34 29.05
C HIS A 40 -46.23 5.06 27.56
N TYR A 41 -46.44 3.82 27.10
CA TYR A 41 -46.13 3.38 25.73
C TYR A 41 -47.33 2.57 25.17
N THR A 42 -47.68 2.83 23.92
CA THR A 42 -48.57 1.97 23.12
C THR A 42 -47.71 1.07 22.23
N LEU A 43 -47.74 -0.24 22.44
CA LEU A 43 -47.06 -1.21 21.61
C LEU A 43 -47.78 -1.41 20.28
N GLU A 44 -47.12 -1.19 19.18
CA GLU A 44 -47.70 -1.24 17.82
C GLU A 44 -47.46 -2.60 17.14
N ARG A 45 -46.21 -3.07 17.10
CA ARG A 45 -45.84 -4.34 16.50
C ARG A 45 -44.45 -4.81 16.98
N GLU A 46 -44.14 -6.08 16.78
CA GLU A 46 -42.82 -6.62 16.97
C GLU A 46 -41.89 -6.19 15.84
N LEU A 47 -40.66 -5.73 16.16
CA LEU A 47 -39.60 -5.36 15.22
C LEU A 47 -38.63 -6.53 15.01
N GLY A 48 -38.44 -7.35 16.04
CA GLY A 48 -37.58 -8.53 16.01
C GLY A 48 -37.50 -9.28 17.33
N GLN A 49 -37.23 -10.58 17.25
CA GLN A 49 -37.08 -11.45 18.40
C GLN A 49 -35.71 -12.10 18.38
N GLY A 50 -34.97 -11.98 19.50
CA GLY A 50 -33.66 -12.60 19.70
C GLY A 50 -33.66 -13.61 20.83
N GLY A 51 -32.54 -14.28 21.08
CA GLY A 51 -32.38 -15.27 22.15
C GLY A 51 -32.61 -14.72 23.57
N MET A 52 -32.29 -13.41 23.78
CA MET A 52 -32.31 -12.77 25.09
C MET A 52 -33.43 -11.74 25.28
N ALA A 53 -33.97 -11.19 24.20
CA ALA A 53 -34.94 -10.11 24.24
C ALA A 53 -35.82 -10.06 22.99
N THR A 54 -36.99 -9.40 23.13
CA THR A 54 -37.86 -9.04 22.00
C THR A 54 -37.92 -7.50 21.87
N VAL A 55 -37.86 -6.98 20.66
CA VAL A 55 -37.91 -5.55 20.36
C VAL A 55 -39.28 -5.24 19.75
N TYR A 56 -39.97 -4.26 20.31
CA TYR A 56 -41.26 -3.78 19.82
C TYR A 56 -41.16 -2.34 19.30
N LEU A 57 -41.84 -2.04 18.23
CA LEU A 57 -42.20 -0.65 17.87
C LEU A 57 -43.25 -0.19 18.84
N ALA A 58 -43.02 0.92 19.51
CA ALA A 58 -43.97 1.51 20.43
C ALA A 58 -44.14 3.02 20.17
N ARG A 59 -45.25 3.59 20.61
CA ARG A 59 -45.47 5.03 20.62
C ARG A 59 -45.35 5.55 22.05
N ASP A 60 -44.41 6.46 22.27
CA ASP A 60 -44.29 7.21 23.54
C ASP A 60 -45.46 8.17 23.62
N LEU A 61 -46.34 7.97 24.57
CA LEU A 61 -47.60 8.73 24.74
C LEU A 61 -47.35 10.17 25.25
N ARG A 62 -46.22 10.42 25.91
CA ARG A 62 -45.85 11.73 26.44
C ARG A 62 -45.26 12.63 25.39
N LEU A 63 -44.41 12.06 24.54
CA LEU A 63 -43.68 12.83 23.52
C LEU A 63 -44.24 12.62 22.11
N GLU A 64 -45.29 11.84 21.93
CA GLU A 64 -46.00 11.52 20.68
C GLU A 64 -45.07 11.05 19.54
N ARG A 65 -44.03 10.32 19.85
CA ARG A 65 -43.05 9.81 18.90
C ARG A 65 -42.95 8.31 18.89
N PHE A 66 -42.44 7.72 17.80
CA PHE A 66 -42.11 6.31 17.72
C PHE A 66 -40.77 6.02 18.42
N VAL A 67 -40.76 4.92 19.16
CA VAL A 67 -39.58 4.39 19.89
C VAL A 67 -39.45 2.88 19.67
N ALA A 68 -38.23 2.36 19.82
CA ALA A 68 -38.01 0.93 19.91
C ALA A 68 -37.88 0.55 21.38
N LEU A 69 -38.73 -0.38 21.84
CA LEU A 69 -38.78 -0.85 23.20
C LEU A 69 -38.28 -2.28 23.25
N LYS A 70 -37.09 -2.49 23.85
CA LYS A 70 -36.47 -3.80 24.00
C LYS A 70 -36.77 -4.39 25.37
N VAL A 71 -37.45 -5.55 25.39
CA VAL A 71 -37.88 -6.26 26.57
C VAL A 71 -37.06 -7.52 26.75
N LEU A 72 -36.37 -7.65 27.88
CA LEU A 72 -35.61 -8.84 28.22
C LEU A 72 -36.54 -9.99 28.61
N ARG A 73 -36.20 -11.22 28.26
CA ARG A 73 -36.97 -12.40 28.71
C ARG A 73 -36.90 -12.52 30.23
N ALA A 74 -37.96 -13.04 30.81
CA ALA A 74 -38.09 -13.14 32.27
C ALA A 74 -36.92 -13.90 32.94
N GLU A 75 -36.41 -14.95 32.27
CA GLU A 75 -35.27 -15.73 32.75
C GLU A 75 -33.99 -14.88 32.79
N GLN A 76 -33.77 -14.04 31.78
CA GLN A 76 -32.62 -13.13 31.69
C GLN A 76 -32.77 -11.97 32.70
N SER A 77 -33.96 -11.44 32.86
CA SER A 77 -34.24 -10.39 33.84
C SER A 77 -33.95 -10.89 35.28
N ALA A 78 -34.27 -12.13 35.56
CA ALA A 78 -34.01 -12.74 36.87
C ALA A 78 -32.50 -12.97 37.13
N VAL A 79 -31.73 -13.34 36.10
CA VAL A 79 -30.28 -13.55 36.20
C VAL A 79 -29.54 -12.21 36.35
N LEU A 80 -29.93 -11.18 35.58
CA LEU A 80 -29.29 -9.86 35.61
C LEU A 80 -29.57 -9.11 36.93
N GLY A 81 -30.80 -9.16 37.41
CA GLY A 81 -31.29 -8.42 38.59
C GLY A 81 -31.44 -6.91 38.34
N ALA A 82 -32.45 -6.33 38.97
CA ALA A 82 -32.82 -4.92 38.71
C ALA A 82 -31.72 -3.93 39.10
N GLU A 83 -31.03 -4.11 40.21
CA GLU A 83 -29.98 -3.20 40.70
C GLU A 83 -28.73 -3.16 39.73
N ARG A 84 -28.37 -4.29 39.16
CA ARG A 84 -27.25 -4.39 38.25
C ARG A 84 -27.62 -3.81 36.88
N PHE A 85 -28.80 -4.14 36.38
CA PHE A 85 -29.37 -3.55 35.19
C PHE A 85 -29.37 -2.01 35.26
N ASP A 86 -29.86 -1.44 36.37
CA ASP A 86 -29.90 0.01 36.58
C ASP A 86 -28.52 0.64 36.56
N ARG A 87 -27.51 -0.03 37.09
CA ARG A 87 -26.10 0.43 37.05
C ARG A 87 -25.55 0.45 35.64
N GLU A 88 -25.75 -0.63 34.86
CA GLU A 88 -25.30 -0.73 33.47
C GLU A 88 -26.02 0.30 32.58
N ILE A 89 -27.34 0.43 32.72
CA ILE A 89 -28.13 1.45 32.01
C ILE A 89 -27.64 2.87 32.30
N LYS A 90 -27.34 3.22 33.57
CA LYS A 90 -26.81 4.54 33.92
C LYS A 90 -25.48 4.83 33.28
N THR A 91 -24.65 3.82 33.08
CA THR A 91 -23.36 3.97 32.37
C THR A 91 -23.60 4.26 30.89
N LEU A 92 -24.48 3.47 30.25
CA LEU A 92 -24.77 3.64 28.82
C LEU A 92 -25.56 4.91 28.50
N ALA A 93 -26.43 5.35 29.41
CA ALA A 93 -27.18 6.60 29.24
C ALA A 93 -26.32 7.88 29.23
N ARG A 94 -25.02 7.78 29.61
CA ARG A 94 -24.06 8.88 29.51
C ARG A 94 -23.45 9.01 28.11
N LEU A 95 -23.50 7.93 27.31
CA LEU A 95 -22.96 7.95 25.97
C LEU A 95 -23.77 8.87 25.08
N ARG A 96 -23.16 9.94 24.54
CA ARG A 96 -23.77 10.91 23.64
C ARG A 96 -22.94 11.10 22.40
N HIS A 97 -23.25 10.33 21.36
CA HIS A 97 -22.53 10.36 20.11
C HIS A 97 -23.48 10.19 18.93
N PRO A 98 -23.32 10.87 17.78
CA PRO A 98 -24.25 10.78 16.66
C PRO A 98 -24.43 9.38 16.10
N PHE A 99 -23.43 8.49 16.25
CA PHE A 99 -23.48 7.11 15.75
C PHE A 99 -23.65 6.07 16.86
N VAL A 100 -23.94 6.49 18.09
CA VAL A 100 -24.37 5.60 19.19
C VAL A 100 -25.88 5.76 19.39
N LEU A 101 -26.62 4.66 19.39
CA LEU A 101 -28.07 4.73 19.63
C LEU A 101 -28.32 5.04 21.13
N PRO A 102 -28.86 6.23 21.46
CA PRO A 102 -28.99 6.65 22.84
C PRO A 102 -30.11 5.89 23.56
N LEU A 103 -29.98 5.75 24.86
CA LEU A 103 -31.06 5.27 25.72
C LEU A 103 -31.95 6.43 26.14
N HIS A 104 -33.27 6.25 26.02
CA HIS A 104 -34.28 7.24 26.38
C HIS A 104 -34.91 7.00 27.75
N ASP A 105 -35.14 5.72 28.09
CA ASP A 105 -35.83 5.31 29.31
C ASP A 105 -35.52 3.85 29.61
N SER A 106 -35.78 3.41 30.84
CA SER A 106 -35.70 1.99 31.28
C SER A 106 -36.59 1.73 32.45
N GLY A 107 -36.99 0.47 32.63
CA GLY A 107 -37.87 0.05 33.74
C GLY A 107 -38.12 -1.43 33.78
N GLU A 108 -39.10 -1.78 34.55
CA GLU A 108 -39.62 -3.15 34.71
C GLU A 108 -41.13 -3.17 34.39
N ALA A 109 -41.57 -4.12 33.57
CA ALA A 109 -42.95 -4.31 33.20
C ALA A 109 -43.29 -5.81 33.14
N ALA A 110 -44.37 -6.24 33.82
CA ALA A 110 -44.80 -7.66 33.89
C ALA A 110 -43.70 -8.64 34.31
N GLY A 111 -42.75 -8.22 35.20
CA GLY A 111 -41.63 -9.05 35.66
C GLY A 111 -40.47 -9.15 34.65
N SER A 112 -40.46 -8.33 33.61
CA SER A 112 -39.39 -8.25 32.63
C SER A 112 -38.77 -6.85 32.62
N LEU A 113 -37.43 -6.79 32.58
CA LEU A 113 -36.69 -5.55 32.43
C LEU A 113 -36.79 -5.07 30.99
N TYR A 114 -36.93 -3.76 30.79
CA TYR A 114 -36.96 -3.15 29.47
C TYR A 114 -36.16 -1.84 29.40
N PHE A 115 -35.79 -1.46 28.20
CA PHE A 115 -35.26 -0.15 27.92
C PHE A 115 -35.76 0.39 26.56
N VAL A 116 -35.76 1.69 26.44
CA VAL A 116 -36.35 2.45 25.33
C VAL A 116 -35.27 3.21 24.60
N MET A 117 -35.28 3.12 23.30
CA MET A 117 -34.33 3.79 22.41
C MET A 117 -35.09 4.44 21.22
N PRO A 118 -34.48 5.37 20.47
CA PRO A 118 -35.08 5.90 19.25
C PRO A 118 -35.44 4.78 18.28
N TYR A 119 -36.60 4.91 17.62
CA TYR A 119 -36.87 4.08 16.45
C TYR A 119 -36.08 4.60 15.27
N VAL A 120 -35.19 3.77 14.70
CA VAL A 120 -34.42 4.07 13.49
C VAL A 120 -35.28 3.60 12.30
N ASP A 121 -35.72 4.56 11.47
CA ASP A 121 -36.41 4.24 10.23
C ASP A 121 -35.38 3.80 9.16
N GLY A 122 -35.26 2.47 9.01
CA GLY A 122 -34.26 1.84 8.19
C GLY A 122 -34.20 0.33 8.40
N GLU A 123 -33.02 -0.26 8.20
CA GLU A 123 -32.79 -1.70 8.35
C GLU A 123 -31.49 -1.99 9.13
N SER A 124 -31.31 -3.21 9.61
CA SER A 124 -30.01 -3.62 10.14
C SER A 124 -29.03 -3.98 9.01
N LEU A 125 -27.71 -3.86 9.28
CA LEU A 125 -26.69 -4.32 8.34
C LEU A 125 -26.85 -5.81 8.00
N ARG A 126 -27.35 -6.61 8.93
CA ARG A 126 -27.70 -8.03 8.72
C ARG A 126 -28.77 -8.17 7.62
N ALA A 127 -29.86 -7.43 7.71
CA ALA A 127 -30.94 -7.46 6.72
C ALA A 127 -30.43 -7.03 5.33
N ARG A 128 -29.58 -6.01 5.29
CA ARG A 128 -28.95 -5.54 4.05
C ARG A 128 -28.02 -6.60 3.44
N LEU A 129 -27.19 -7.26 4.25
CA LEU A 129 -26.30 -8.34 3.79
C LEU A 129 -27.07 -9.58 3.30
N GLN A 130 -28.23 -9.90 3.92
CA GLN A 130 -29.09 -10.97 3.43
C GLN A 130 -29.71 -10.65 2.06
N ARG A 131 -30.01 -9.38 1.77
CA ARG A 131 -30.58 -8.93 0.51
C ARG A 131 -29.51 -8.80 -0.58
N GLU A 132 -28.34 -8.23 -0.27
CA GLU A 132 -27.32 -7.87 -1.25
C GLU A 132 -26.14 -8.86 -1.31
N SER A 133 -26.10 -9.82 -0.41
CA SER A 133 -25.04 -10.82 -0.20
C SER A 133 -23.69 -10.21 0.16
N ARG A 134 -23.22 -9.16 -0.56
CA ARG A 134 -22.01 -8.39 -0.28
C ARG A 134 -22.24 -6.92 -0.64
N LEU A 135 -21.48 -6.01 -0.02
CA LEU A 135 -21.62 -4.59 -0.21
C LEU A 135 -20.49 -4.01 -1.08
N PRO A 136 -20.73 -2.91 -1.81
CA PRO A 136 -19.68 -2.11 -2.41
C PRO A 136 -18.69 -1.60 -1.36
N LEU A 137 -17.42 -1.46 -1.75
CA LEU A 137 -16.37 -1.01 -0.85
C LEU A 137 -16.65 0.37 -0.23
N GLU A 138 -17.19 1.30 -0.99
CA GLU A 138 -17.56 2.64 -0.51
C GLU A 138 -18.57 2.61 0.64
N ASP A 139 -19.56 1.71 0.55
CA ASP A 139 -20.57 1.53 1.60
C ASP A 139 -19.95 0.93 2.85
N VAL A 140 -19.11 -0.12 2.69
CA VAL A 140 -18.38 -0.74 3.80
C VAL A 140 -17.46 0.28 4.48
N ALA A 141 -16.76 1.10 3.70
CA ALA A 141 -15.91 2.18 4.17
C ALA A 141 -16.67 3.23 5.00
N THR A 142 -17.84 3.63 4.52
CA THR A 142 -18.70 4.61 5.20
C THR A 142 -19.26 4.06 6.53
N ILE A 143 -19.76 2.83 6.51
CA ILE A 143 -20.28 2.15 7.70
C ILE A 143 -19.16 1.96 8.71
N ALA A 144 -18.00 1.42 8.28
CA ALA A 144 -16.86 1.16 9.17
C ALA A 144 -16.36 2.45 9.85
N ARG A 145 -16.29 3.58 9.12
CA ARG A 145 -15.87 4.88 9.68
C ARG A 145 -16.82 5.36 10.78
N GLN A 146 -18.12 5.31 10.54
CA GLN A 146 -19.14 5.76 11.51
C GLN A 146 -19.16 4.87 12.77
N ILE A 147 -19.02 3.56 12.60
CA ILE A 147 -18.95 2.61 13.73
C ILE A 147 -17.64 2.73 14.50
N ALA A 148 -16.52 2.98 13.83
CA ALA A 148 -15.24 3.21 14.51
C ALA A 148 -15.28 4.47 15.37
N ASP A 149 -15.86 5.57 14.87
CA ASP A 149 -16.03 6.81 15.63
C ASP A 149 -16.90 6.58 16.88
N ALA A 150 -17.98 5.81 16.75
CA ALA A 150 -18.81 5.41 17.89
C ALA A 150 -18.08 4.57 18.93
N LEU A 151 -17.27 3.59 18.47
CA LEU A 151 -16.54 2.68 19.36
C LEU A 151 -15.40 3.40 20.09
N ASP A 152 -14.59 4.19 19.39
CA ASP A 152 -13.49 4.93 20.01
C ASP A 152 -14.00 5.95 21.02
N TYR A 153 -15.13 6.60 20.74
CA TYR A 153 -15.81 7.45 21.72
C TYR A 153 -16.21 6.67 22.97
N ALA A 154 -16.85 5.49 22.82
CA ALA A 154 -17.26 4.65 23.95
C ALA A 154 -16.05 4.14 24.76
N HIS A 155 -14.96 3.76 24.07
CA HIS A 155 -13.71 3.34 24.72
C HIS A 155 -13.08 4.48 25.53
N GLY A 156 -13.14 5.71 25.02
CA GLY A 156 -12.70 6.91 25.75
C GLY A 156 -13.48 7.16 27.03
N GLU A 157 -14.76 6.77 27.07
CA GLU A 157 -15.64 6.79 28.27
C GLU A 157 -15.49 5.52 29.15
N GLY A 158 -14.55 4.63 28.82
CA GLY A 158 -14.29 3.39 29.57
C GLY A 158 -15.29 2.27 29.28
N VAL A 159 -16.03 2.33 28.18
CA VAL A 159 -17.07 1.35 27.81
C VAL A 159 -16.63 0.56 26.59
N VAL A 160 -16.49 -0.77 26.73
CA VAL A 160 -16.24 -1.71 25.63
C VAL A 160 -17.55 -2.37 25.22
N HIS A 161 -17.84 -2.42 23.92
CA HIS A 161 -19.13 -2.89 23.37
C HIS A 161 -19.32 -4.41 23.53
N ARG A 162 -18.30 -5.20 23.22
CA ARG A 162 -18.22 -6.67 23.38
C ARG A 162 -19.21 -7.51 22.57
N ASP A 163 -20.04 -6.91 21.71
CA ASP A 163 -21.01 -7.62 20.83
C ASP A 163 -21.20 -6.90 19.49
N VAL A 164 -20.12 -6.44 18.88
CA VAL A 164 -20.14 -5.80 17.55
C VAL A 164 -20.45 -6.85 16.49
N LYS A 165 -21.61 -6.71 15.82
CA LYS A 165 -22.08 -7.62 14.77
C LYS A 165 -23.09 -6.93 13.85
N PRO A 166 -23.37 -7.45 12.66
CA PRO A 166 -24.28 -6.81 11.69
C PRO A 166 -25.70 -6.57 12.20
N GLU A 167 -26.19 -7.37 13.14
CA GLU A 167 -27.49 -7.20 13.76
C GLU A 167 -27.58 -5.93 14.62
N ASN A 168 -26.45 -5.51 15.22
CA ASN A 168 -26.35 -4.38 16.12
C ASN A 168 -25.94 -3.09 15.42
N ILE A 169 -25.75 -3.12 14.09
CA ILE A 169 -25.49 -1.95 13.24
C ILE A 169 -26.75 -1.62 12.47
N LEU A 170 -27.36 -0.49 12.80
CA LEU A 170 -28.61 0.00 12.18
C LEU A 170 -28.28 1.03 11.12
N LEU A 171 -28.84 0.86 9.93
CA LEU A 171 -28.69 1.75 8.78
C LEU A 171 -29.96 2.58 8.62
N SER A 172 -29.86 3.90 8.81
CA SER A 172 -30.98 4.81 8.59
C SER A 172 -31.27 5.01 7.09
N ARG A 173 -32.47 5.49 6.73
CA ARG A 173 -32.82 5.86 5.34
C ARG A 173 -31.91 6.92 4.72
N HIS A 174 -31.21 7.69 5.55
CA HIS A 174 -30.27 8.72 5.11
C HIS A 174 -28.83 8.22 4.97
N GLY A 175 -28.60 6.90 5.07
CA GLY A 175 -27.29 6.28 4.87
C GLY A 175 -26.36 6.35 6.10
N HIS A 176 -26.86 6.78 7.27
CA HIS A 176 -26.06 6.77 8.51
C HIS A 176 -26.14 5.43 9.21
N ALA A 177 -24.97 4.89 9.62
CA ALA A 177 -24.86 3.72 10.47
C ALA A 177 -24.83 4.13 11.94
N MET A 178 -25.60 3.44 12.76
CA MET A 178 -25.66 3.66 14.20
C MET A 178 -25.42 2.34 14.93
N LEU A 179 -24.62 2.39 16.00
CA LEU A 179 -24.31 1.23 16.83
C LEU A 179 -25.33 1.12 17.98
N ALA A 180 -25.95 -0.03 18.05
CA ALA A 180 -26.97 -0.37 19.07
C ALA A 180 -26.48 -1.53 19.96
N ASP A 181 -27.14 -1.71 21.11
CA ASP A 181 -27.00 -2.89 21.96
C ASP A 181 -25.59 -3.10 22.55
N PHE A 182 -25.03 -2.07 23.21
CA PHE A 182 -23.88 -2.25 24.09
C PHE A 182 -24.15 -3.34 25.14
N GLY A 183 -23.28 -4.31 25.27
CA GLY A 183 -23.45 -5.63 25.91
C GLY A 183 -23.96 -5.68 27.34
N ILE A 184 -25.18 -5.14 27.63
CA ILE A 184 -25.84 -5.07 28.93
C ILE A 184 -25.98 -6.44 29.61
N ALA A 185 -26.02 -7.55 28.84
CA ALA A 185 -26.26 -8.87 29.36
C ALA A 185 -24.99 -9.76 29.47
N ARG A 186 -23.83 -9.34 28.98
CA ARG A 186 -22.62 -10.18 28.92
C ARG A 186 -21.58 -9.94 30.01
N GLY A 187 -21.58 -8.76 30.65
CA GLY A 187 -20.74 -8.51 31.82
C GLY A 187 -21.06 -9.38 33.04
N THR A 188 -22.09 -10.20 32.95
CA THR A 188 -22.67 -10.96 34.09
C THR A 188 -22.25 -12.43 34.20
N LEU A 189 -21.67 -13.00 33.14
CA LEU A 189 -21.33 -14.44 33.13
C LEU A 189 -19.90 -14.76 33.61
N LEU A 190 -19.10 -13.72 33.92
CA LEU A 190 -17.73 -13.85 34.40
C LEU A 190 -17.59 -13.27 35.82
N THR A 191 -18.20 -13.90 36.85
CA THR A 191 -17.84 -13.61 38.22
C THR A 191 -16.66 -14.48 38.65
N PRO A 192 -15.61 -13.89 39.32
CA PRO A 192 -14.54 -14.67 39.92
C PRO A 192 -15.09 -15.54 41.07
N GLY A 193 -15.12 -16.86 40.88
CA GLY A 193 -15.55 -17.77 41.92
C GLY A 193 -16.23 -19.08 41.44
N ALA A 194 -16.59 -19.20 40.17
CA ALA A 194 -17.22 -20.41 39.61
C ALA A 194 -16.29 -21.31 38.79
N ALA A 195 -14.97 -21.17 38.97
CA ALA A 195 -13.97 -21.98 38.28
C ALA A 195 -13.72 -23.30 39.01
N THR A 196 -14.69 -24.23 38.98
CA THR A 196 -14.43 -25.64 39.29
C THR A 196 -15.38 -26.49 38.49
N SER A 197 -15.12 -26.67 37.25
CA SER A 197 -15.33 -27.85 36.40
C SER A 197 -15.29 -27.45 34.94
N GLY A 198 -14.44 -28.06 34.17
CA GLY A 198 -14.11 -27.76 32.74
C GLY A 198 -15.24 -27.99 31.73
N LEU A 199 -16.44 -27.46 31.97
CA LEU A 199 -17.64 -27.60 31.12
C LEU A 199 -18.55 -26.35 31.14
N GLY A 200 -18.01 -25.17 31.54
CA GLY A 200 -18.83 -23.97 31.77
C GLY A 200 -19.33 -23.24 30.49
N LEU A 201 -18.81 -23.53 29.30
CA LEU A 201 -19.17 -22.83 28.06
C LEU A 201 -20.45 -23.36 27.36
N THR A 202 -21.02 -24.47 27.79
CA THR A 202 -22.13 -25.15 27.08
C THR A 202 -23.51 -24.98 27.75
N GLN A 203 -23.63 -24.37 28.92
CA GLN A 203 -24.91 -24.24 29.64
C GLN A 203 -25.51 -22.84 29.77
N ALA A 204 -24.82 -21.79 29.41
CA ALA A 204 -25.35 -20.42 29.43
C ALA A 204 -25.62 -19.95 27.99
N GLY A 205 -26.81 -20.27 27.48
CA GLY A 205 -27.58 -19.63 26.39
C GLY A 205 -26.78 -18.75 25.41
N MET A 206 -25.80 -19.29 24.65
CA MET A 206 -25.23 -18.57 23.51
C MET A 206 -26.34 -18.37 22.48
N ALA A 207 -26.69 -17.14 22.19
CA ALA A 207 -27.60 -16.82 21.09
C ALA A 207 -26.95 -17.26 19.78
N ILE A 208 -27.69 -18.09 19.02
CA ILE A 208 -27.28 -18.54 17.67
C ILE A 208 -26.83 -17.34 16.85
N GLY A 209 -25.58 -17.36 16.36
CA GLY A 209 -25.02 -16.34 15.49
C GLY A 209 -23.96 -15.43 16.10
N THR A 210 -23.80 -15.35 17.42
CA THR A 210 -22.79 -14.47 18.04
C THR A 210 -21.34 -15.02 17.95
N ALA A 211 -21.19 -16.33 17.85
CA ALA A 211 -19.88 -16.97 17.76
C ALA A 211 -19.01 -16.47 16.58
N HIS A 212 -19.62 -16.03 15.48
CA HIS A 212 -18.93 -15.60 14.26
C HIS A 212 -18.12 -14.29 14.37
N TYR A 213 -18.35 -13.48 15.41
CA TYR A 213 -17.73 -12.17 15.61
C TYR A 213 -16.97 -12.07 16.92
N MET A 214 -16.90 -13.16 17.68
CA MET A 214 -16.26 -13.20 18.99
C MET A 214 -14.75 -13.07 18.87
N SER A 215 -14.13 -12.22 19.69
CA SER A 215 -12.68 -12.15 19.74
C SER A 215 -12.03 -13.35 20.43
N PRO A 216 -10.76 -13.68 20.17
CA PRO A 216 -10.06 -14.79 20.82
C PRO A 216 -10.07 -14.70 22.35
N GLU A 217 -9.83 -13.51 22.92
CA GLU A 217 -9.83 -13.26 24.36
C GLU A 217 -11.23 -13.42 24.97
N GLN A 218 -12.29 -13.02 24.26
CA GLN A 218 -13.66 -13.32 24.69
C GLN A 218 -13.94 -14.82 24.67
N ALA A 219 -13.46 -15.52 23.64
CA ALA A 219 -13.62 -16.96 23.49
C ALA A 219 -12.86 -17.75 24.55
N LEU A 220 -11.74 -17.24 25.06
CA LEU A 220 -10.94 -17.81 26.14
C LEU A 220 -11.51 -17.47 27.54
N GLY A 221 -12.37 -16.44 27.62
CA GLY A 221 -12.95 -15.99 28.88
C GLY A 221 -11.96 -15.15 29.71
N ASP A 222 -11.07 -14.38 29.01
CA ASP A 222 -10.12 -13.52 29.66
C ASP A 222 -10.83 -12.40 30.45
N ASP A 223 -10.29 -12.03 31.60
CA ASP A 223 -10.87 -10.98 32.47
C ASP A 223 -10.59 -9.57 31.93
N ASP A 224 -9.45 -9.36 31.26
CA ASP A 224 -8.98 -8.06 30.73
C ASP A 224 -9.33 -7.87 29.23
N ILE A 225 -10.63 -7.65 28.96
CA ILE A 225 -11.10 -7.36 27.60
C ILE A 225 -11.18 -5.84 27.41
N ASP A 226 -10.37 -5.31 26.50
CA ASP A 226 -10.33 -3.89 26.12
C ASP A 226 -10.92 -3.60 24.73
N GLY A 227 -10.82 -2.35 24.24
CA GLY A 227 -11.38 -1.91 22.96
C GLY A 227 -10.82 -2.63 21.73
N ARG A 228 -9.68 -3.32 21.84
CA ARG A 228 -9.10 -4.12 20.75
C ARG A 228 -9.90 -5.38 20.45
N SER A 229 -10.75 -5.80 21.38
CA SER A 229 -11.76 -6.84 21.15
C SER A 229 -12.83 -6.37 20.16
N ASP A 230 -13.33 -5.13 20.30
CA ASP A 230 -14.30 -4.55 19.37
C ASP A 230 -13.66 -4.29 17.99
N THR A 231 -12.36 -3.97 17.93
CA THR A 231 -11.60 -3.87 16.67
C THR A 231 -11.63 -5.19 15.90
N TYR A 232 -11.42 -6.32 16.60
CA TYR A 232 -11.48 -7.66 16.01
C TYR A 232 -12.89 -7.97 15.49
N SER A 233 -13.90 -7.70 16.30
CA SER A 233 -15.31 -7.96 15.94
C SER A 233 -15.74 -7.11 14.73
N LEU A 234 -15.36 -5.81 14.68
CA LEU A 234 -15.61 -4.97 13.51
C LEU A 234 -14.87 -5.48 12.27
N ALA A 235 -13.66 -6.00 12.40
CA ALA A 235 -12.93 -6.60 11.29
C ALA A 235 -13.64 -7.85 10.73
N CYS A 236 -14.27 -8.68 11.60
CA CYS A 236 -15.13 -9.77 11.16
C CYS A 236 -16.35 -9.29 10.37
N VAL A 237 -16.98 -8.18 10.81
CA VAL A 237 -18.11 -7.55 10.11
C VAL A 237 -17.69 -7.01 8.75
N VAL A 238 -16.56 -6.31 8.68
CA VAL A 238 -15.98 -5.78 7.43
C VAL A 238 -15.65 -6.93 6.48
N TYR A 239 -15.02 -8.01 6.97
CA TYR A 239 -14.73 -9.18 6.18
C TYR A 239 -16.01 -9.77 5.55
N GLU A 240 -17.06 -9.95 6.35
CA GLU A 240 -18.33 -10.47 5.84
C GLU A 240 -19.00 -9.52 4.85
N ALA A 241 -19.03 -8.22 5.14
CA ALA A 241 -19.63 -7.23 4.26
C ALA A 241 -18.96 -7.19 2.88
N LEU A 242 -17.65 -7.43 2.81
CA LEU A 242 -16.90 -7.49 1.56
C LEU A 242 -17.00 -8.83 0.83
N THR A 243 -17.17 -9.96 1.55
CA THR A 243 -17.10 -11.31 0.94
C THR A 243 -18.43 -12.03 0.88
N GLY A 244 -19.44 -11.58 1.64
CA GLY A 244 -20.75 -12.25 1.79
C GLY A 244 -20.77 -13.38 2.84
N CYS A 245 -19.68 -13.60 3.58
CA CYS A 245 -19.66 -14.57 4.68
C CYS A 245 -18.61 -14.18 5.73
N PRO A 246 -18.82 -14.51 7.01
CA PRO A 246 -17.85 -14.24 8.07
C PRO A 246 -16.54 -15.01 7.85
N PRO A 247 -15.41 -14.57 8.48
CA PRO A 247 -14.10 -15.20 8.30
C PRO A 247 -14.07 -16.66 8.76
N PHE A 248 -14.84 -16.99 9.78
CA PHE A 248 -14.92 -18.34 10.31
C PHE A 248 -16.36 -18.87 10.27
N THR A 249 -16.51 -20.10 9.80
CA THR A 249 -17.80 -20.78 9.66
C THR A 249 -17.67 -22.22 10.13
N GLY A 250 -18.75 -22.82 10.66
CA GLY A 250 -18.73 -24.18 11.16
C GLY A 250 -20.12 -24.75 11.39
N LYS A 251 -20.20 -26.06 11.60
CA LYS A 251 -21.48 -26.74 11.87
C LYS A 251 -22.00 -26.51 13.30
N THR A 252 -21.14 -26.08 14.20
CA THR A 252 -21.47 -25.78 15.61
C THR A 252 -20.75 -24.53 16.06
N ASP A 253 -21.32 -23.78 17.00
CA ASP A 253 -20.71 -22.60 17.61
C ASP A 253 -19.35 -22.93 18.24
N LEU A 254 -19.19 -24.09 18.85
CA LEU A 254 -17.93 -24.56 19.44
C LEU A 254 -16.83 -24.71 18.38
N ALA A 255 -17.17 -25.21 17.19
CA ALA A 255 -16.20 -25.29 16.06
C ALA A 255 -15.78 -23.91 15.57
N ILE A 256 -16.69 -22.92 15.55
CA ILE A 256 -16.40 -21.54 15.16
C ILE A 256 -15.53 -20.87 16.22
N VAL A 257 -15.85 -21.00 17.50
CA VAL A 257 -15.06 -20.50 18.63
C VAL A 257 -13.63 -21.08 18.59
N GLY A 258 -13.47 -22.36 18.34
CA GLY A 258 -12.15 -23.00 18.18
C GLY A 258 -11.33 -22.39 17.04
N GLN A 259 -11.98 -21.98 15.94
CA GLN A 259 -11.30 -21.30 14.83
C GLN A 259 -10.87 -19.87 15.20
N HIS A 260 -11.70 -19.13 15.95
CA HIS A 260 -11.32 -17.82 16.47
C HIS A 260 -10.08 -17.88 17.38
N ILE A 261 -9.95 -18.93 18.18
CA ILE A 261 -8.79 -19.11 19.09
C ILE A 261 -7.53 -19.52 18.32
N GLY A 262 -7.63 -20.55 17.46
CA GLY A 262 -6.45 -21.26 16.97
C GLY A 262 -6.16 -21.17 15.48
N MET A 263 -7.12 -20.74 14.62
CA MET A 263 -6.90 -20.71 13.17
C MET A 263 -6.66 -19.29 12.66
N PRO A 264 -5.66 -19.05 11.79
CA PRO A 264 -5.50 -17.77 11.14
C PRO A 264 -6.74 -17.44 10.28
N ALA A 265 -7.10 -16.16 10.20
CA ALA A 265 -8.22 -15.74 9.37
C ALA A 265 -7.93 -16.03 7.87
N PRO A 266 -8.92 -16.55 7.11
CA PRO A 266 -8.75 -16.77 5.69
C PRO A 266 -8.44 -15.44 4.98
N ARG A 267 -7.44 -15.44 4.09
CA ARG A 267 -7.05 -14.23 3.37
C ARG A 267 -8.23 -13.68 2.55
N LEU A 268 -8.54 -12.42 2.76
CA LEU A 268 -9.61 -11.72 2.06
C LEU A 268 -9.44 -11.75 0.54
N SER A 269 -8.18 -11.68 0.06
CA SER A 269 -7.81 -11.75 -1.35
C SER A 269 -8.22 -13.05 -2.06
N LEU A 270 -8.43 -14.16 -1.34
CA LEU A 270 -8.92 -15.40 -1.93
C LEU A 270 -10.37 -15.29 -2.42
N LYS A 271 -11.19 -14.44 -1.80
CA LYS A 271 -12.59 -14.22 -2.17
C LYS A 271 -12.82 -12.91 -2.93
N ARG A 272 -11.93 -11.94 -2.74
CA ARG A 272 -11.96 -10.61 -3.34
C ARG A 272 -10.56 -10.23 -3.83
N PRO A 273 -10.12 -10.80 -4.95
CA PRO A 273 -8.80 -10.49 -5.54
C PRO A 273 -8.71 -9.06 -6.10
N ASP A 274 -9.84 -8.40 -6.26
CA ASP A 274 -9.99 -7.01 -6.70
C ASP A 274 -9.68 -5.96 -5.62
N LEU A 275 -9.60 -6.36 -4.35
CA LEU A 275 -9.32 -5.45 -3.26
C LEU A 275 -7.81 -5.16 -3.12
N SER A 276 -7.50 -3.93 -2.72
CA SER A 276 -6.11 -3.51 -2.56
C SER A 276 -5.37 -4.35 -1.49
N PRO A 277 -4.07 -4.60 -1.68
CA PRO A 277 -3.26 -5.36 -0.72
C PRO A 277 -3.24 -4.76 0.68
N SER A 278 -3.28 -3.44 0.78
CA SER A 278 -3.30 -2.72 2.06
C SER A 278 -4.62 -2.94 2.80
N LEU A 279 -5.75 -2.92 2.11
CA LEU A 279 -7.04 -3.28 2.69
C LEU A 279 -7.01 -4.72 3.22
N VAL A 280 -6.52 -5.66 2.40
CA VAL A 280 -6.34 -7.07 2.79
C VAL A 280 -5.44 -7.18 4.02
N SER A 281 -4.33 -6.45 4.06
CA SER A 281 -3.40 -6.41 5.19
C SER A 281 -4.01 -5.78 6.44
N ALA A 282 -4.77 -4.68 6.30
CA ALA A 282 -5.46 -4.03 7.42
C ALA A 282 -6.48 -4.97 8.07
N VAL A 283 -7.31 -5.65 7.27
CA VAL A 283 -8.26 -6.64 7.80
C VAL A 283 -7.53 -7.81 8.44
N ALA A 284 -6.47 -8.33 7.84
CA ALA A 284 -5.68 -9.42 8.40
C ALA A 284 -5.07 -9.04 9.75
N ARG A 285 -4.46 -7.84 9.87
CA ARG A 285 -3.91 -7.33 11.13
C ARG A 285 -4.98 -7.13 12.20
N ALA A 286 -6.16 -6.62 11.86
CA ALA A 286 -7.25 -6.47 12.82
C ALA A 286 -7.80 -7.82 13.31
N LEU A 287 -7.62 -8.91 12.53
CA LEU A 287 -7.98 -10.29 12.86
C LEU A 287 -6.84 -11.09 13.51
N GLU A 288 -5.74 -10.45 13.92
CA GLU A 288 -4.66 -11.11 14.68
C GLU A 288 -5.16 -11.66 16.01
N LYS A 289 -4.60 -12.81 16.44
CA LYS A 289 -5.06 -13.53 17.62
C LYS A 289 -4.70 -12.81 18.91
N LYS A 290 -3.49 -12.26 19.00
CA LYS A 290 -3.05 -11.45 20.14
C LYS A 290 -3.55 -10.01 19.97
N ALA A 291 -4.16 -9.47 21.00
CA ALA A 291 -4.66 -8.09 20.99
C ALA A 291 -3.53 -7.07 20.71
N ASP A 292 -2.31 -7.33 21.21
CA ASP A 292 -1.15 -6.46 21.01
C ASP A 292 -0.68 -6.36 19.55
N ASP A 293 -0.96 -7.36 18.72
CA ASP A 293 -0.60 -7.38 17.30
C ASP A 293 -1.63 -6.64 16.44
N ARG A 294 -2.79 -6.27 17.00
CA ARG A 294 -3.87 -5.51 16.33
C ARG A 294 -3.59 -4.01 16.32
N PHE A 295 -4.56 -3.24 15.89
CA PHE A 295 -4.56 -1.80 15.98
C PHE A 295 -4.90 -1.34 17.41
N ALA A 296 -4.25 -0.26 17.85
CA ALA A 296 -4.48 0.29 19.20
C ALA A 296 -5.88 0.90 19.37
N THR A 297 -6.49 1.42 18.28
CA THR A 297 -7.84 1.98 18.25
C THR A 297 -8.61 1.49 17.04
N VAL A 298 -9.94 1.57 17.09
CA VAL A 298 -10.80 1.16 15.98
C VAL A 298 -10.63 2.11 14.79
N SER A 299 -10.49 3.41 15.05
CA SER A 299 -10.20 4.39 13.98
C SER A 299 -8.87 4.13 13.29
N ALA A 300 -7.82 3.68 14.00
CA ALA A 300 -6.56 3.30 13.37
C ALA A 300 -6.73 2.11 12.39
N PHE A 301 -7.55 1.13 12.74
CA PHE A 301 -7.92 0.04 11.83
C PHE A 301 -8.66 0.58 10.60
N VAL A 302 -9.68 1.40 10.81
CA VAL A 302 -10.51 1.92 9.71
C VAL A 302 -9.71 2.89 8.84
N GLN A 303 -8.82 3.70 9.40
CA GLN A 303 -7.90 4.52 8.63
C GLN A 303 -6.99 3.65 7.75
N ALA A 304 -6.42 2.58 8.28
CA ALA A 304 -5.63 1.62 7.49
C ALA A 304 -6.46 0.94 6.39
N LEU A 305 -7.73 0.61 6.68
CA LEU A 305 -8.70 0.06 5.73
C LEU A 305 -9.00 1.04 4.58
N LEU A 306 -9.15 2.33 4.89
CA LEU A 306 -9.54 3.39 3.95
C LEU A 306 -8.36 3.99 3.21
N SER A 307 -7.17 3.98 3.80
CA SER A 307 -5.92 4.35 3.10
C SER A 307 -5.64 3.47 1.89
N ALA A 308 -6.42 2.39 1.76
CA ALA A 308 -6.35 1.45 0.66
C ALA A 308 -6.95 1.94 -0.66
N ASP A 309 -7.82 2.95 -0.64
CA ASP A 309 -8.40 3.55 -1.86
C ASP A 309 -7.70 4.86 -2.28
N THR A 310 -6.85 5.40 -1.41
CA THR A 310 -6.02 6.55 -1.71
C THR A 310 -4.62 6.33 -1.12
N SER A 311 -3.76 5.56 -1.81
CA SER A 311 -2.38 5.27 -1.37
C SER A 311 -2.29 4.16 -0.32
N ALA A 312 -2.10 2.94 -0.78
CA ALA A 312 -1.47 1.90 0.01
C ALA A 312 -0.04 2.35 0.40
N ILE A 313 0.25 2.32 1.67
CA ILE A 313 1.56 2.33 2.30
C ILE A 313 2.13 3.69 2.73
N ALA A 314 1.71 4.12 3.89
CA ALA A 314 2.59 4.85 4.80
C ALA A 314 2.30 4.36 6.24
N ALA A 315 2.90 3.26 6.64
CA ALA A 315 2.93 2.87 8.04
C ALA A 315 4.37 2.60 8.45
N GLN A 316 4.85 3.44 9.35
CA GLN A 316 6.04 3.30 10.19
C GLN A 316 7.39 3.74 9.60
N VAL A 317 7.49 5.01 9.27
CA VAL A 317 8.56 5.88 9.75
C VAL A 317 7.84 7.05 10.42
N PRO A 318 8.21 7.58 11.58
CA PRO A 318 7.59 8.78 12.11
C PRO A 318 7.95 9.96 11.20
N LEU A 319 7.13 10.17 10.18
CA LEU A 319 7.11 11.39 9.41
C LEU A 319 6.25 12.39 10.19
N PRO A 320 6.64 13.66 10.27
CA PRO A 320 5.87 14.68 10.95
C PRO A 320 4.45 14.71 10.37
N ALA A 321 3.45 14.72 11.23
CA ALA A 321 2.03 14.83 10.92
C ALA A 321 1.70 16.23 10.40
N THR A 322 2.12 16.50 9.15
CA THR A 322 1.66 17.65 8.37
C THR A 322 1.20 17.09 7.02
N PRO A 323 0.02 17.46 6.50
CA PRO A 323 -0.36 17.05 5.14
C PRO A 323 0.75 17.52 4.20
N LEU A 324 1.42 16.56 3.56
CA LEU A 324 2.50 16.85 2.60
C LEU A 324 1.90 17.66 1.46
N LEU A 325 2.22 18.93 1.45
CA LEU A 325 1.93 19.81 0.32
C LEU A 325 2.53 19.20 -0.94
N SER A 326 1.79 19.20 -2.03
CA SER A 326 2.24 18.52 -3.24
C SER A 326 1.96 19.37 -4.47
N ILE A 327 2.99 19.48 -5.33
CA ILE A 327 2.95 20.27 -6.54
C ILE A 327 3.48 19.48 -7.74
N ALA A 328 2.84 19.66 -8.89
CA ALA A 328 3.40 19.31 -10.18
C ALA A 328 3.78 20.58 -10.95
N VAL A 329 4.99 20.62 -11.47
CA VAL A 329 5.45 21.63 -12.41
C VAL A 329 5.30 21.07 -13.81
N LEU A 330 4.32 21.56 -14.57
CA LEU A 330 4.13 21.11 -15.94
C LEU A 330 5.25 21.65 -16.84
N PRO A 331 5.58 20.96 -17.93
CA PRO A 331 6.58 21.42 -18.89
C PRO A 331 6.27 22.85 -19.35
N ILE A 332 7.23 23.76 -19.17
CA ILE A 332 7.11 25.15 -19.57
C ILE A 332 6.93 25.21 -21.10
N SER A 333 5.81 25.76 -21.55
CA SER A 333 5.52 25.84 -22.99
C SER A 333 6.39 26.89 -23.67
N ASN A 334 7.18 26.46 -24.65
CA ASN A 334 7.96 27.39 -25.49
C ASN A 334 7.04 28.15 -26.45
N ARG A 335 7.00 29.48 -26.33
CA ARG A 335 6.28 30.40 -27.23
C ARG A 335 7.22 31.20 -28.14
N SER A 336 8.46 30.79 -28.20
CA SER A 336 9.47 31.40 -29.10
C SER A 336 9.21 30.97 -30.56
N SER A 337 9.69 31.77 -31.51
CA SER A 337 9.63 31.43 -32.95
C SER A 337 10.67 30.40 -33.35
N ASP A 338 11.62 30.10 -32.48
CA ASP A 338 12.76 29.21 -32.72
C ASP A 338 12.56 27.89 -31.96
N ALA A 339 12.45 26.80 -32.72
CA ALA A 339 12.31 25.45 -32.18
C ALA A 339 13.57 24.97 -31.42
N GLU A 340 14.75 25.55 -31.74
CA GLU A 340 16.00 25.21 -31.06
C GLU A 340 16.02 25.66 -29.58
N THR A 341 15.06 26.48 -29.12
CA THR A 341 14.94 26.93 -27.74
C THR A 341 14.08 26.00 -26.87
N GLU A 342 13.62 24.85 -27.40
CA GLU A 342 12.81 23.89 -26.64
C GLU A 342 13.58 23.31 -25.44
N TYR A 343 14.85 22.95 -25.60
CA TYR A 343 15.69 22.45 -24.50
C TYR A 343 15.82 23.46 -23.35
N PHE A 344 15.76 24.76 -23.66
CA PHE A 344 15.82 25.81 -22.63
C PHE A 344 14.56 25.81 -21.75
N SER A 345 13.37 25.70 -22.37
CA SER A 345 12.11 25.61 -21.60
C SER A 345 12.02 24.34 -20.75
N GLU A 346 12.52 23.22 -21.25
CA GLU A 346 12.61 21.97 -20.50
C GLU A 346 13.59 22.09 -19.32
N GLY A 347 14.77 22.65 -19.57
CA GLY A 347 15.77 22.88 -18.53
C GLY A 347 15.28 23.82 -17.43
N MET A 348 14.59 24.90 -17.80
CA MET A 348 13.96 25.81 -16.84
C MET A 348 12.89 25.12 -16.00
N THR A 349 12.16 24.15 -16.58
CA THR A 349 11.23 23.31 -15.83
C THR A 349 11.96 22.49 -14.77
N ASP A 350 13.07 21.84 -15.13
CA ASP A 350 13.88 21.01 -14.23
C ASP A 350 14.44 21.83 -13.07
N GLU A 351 14.97 23.02 -13.34
CA GLU A 351 15.51 23.91 -12.32
C GLU A 351 14.44 24.37 -11.31
N LEU A 352 13.24 24.73 -11.81
CA LEU A 352 12.11 25.05 -10.94
C LEU A 352 11.67 23.85 -10.07
N MET A 353 11.64 22.65 -10.65
CA MET A 353 11.35 21.42 -9.90
C MET A 353 12.40 21.19 -8.81
N ASN A 354 13.69 21.34 -9.14
CA ASN A 354 14.79 21.17 -8.20
C ASN A 354 14.78 22.24 -7.08
N ALA A 355 14.45 23.49 -7.40
CA ALA A 355 14.32 24.56 -6.42
C ALA A 355 13.14 24.29 -5.45
N LEU A 356 12.00 23.90 -5.97
CA LEU A 356 10.81 23.57 -5.17
C LEU A 356 11.02 22.29 -4.33
N ALA A 357 11.77 21.31 -4.83
CA ALA A 357 12.05 20.07 -4.11
C ALA A 357 12.94 20.25 -2.86
N LYS A 358 13.65 21.39 -2.74
CA LYS A 358 14.42 21.77 -1.54
C LYS A 358 13.55 22.41 -0.45
N VAL A 359 12.27 22.71 -0.75
CA VAL A 359 11.34 23.29 0.22
C VAL A 359 10.85 22.21 1.17
N GLU A 360 11.14 22.37 2.46
CA GLU A 360 10.77 21.40 3.49
C GLU A 360 9.24 21.26 3.57
N GLY A 361 8.74 20.03 3.53
CA GLY A 361 7.31 19.73 3.57
C GLY A 361 6.58 19.80 2.22
N LEU A 362 7.25 20.18 1.12
CA LEU A 362 6.68 20.22 -0.22
C LEU A 362 7.10 18.98 -1.04
N ARG A 363 6.16 18.17 -1.46
CA ARG A 363 6.39 17.08 -2.40
C ARG A 363 6.28 17.59 -3.83
N VAL A 364 7.34 17.44 -4.60
CA VAL A 364 7.38 17.77 -6.04
C VAL A 364 7.31 16.46 -6.85
N VAL A 365 6.38 16.38 -7.79
CA VAL A 365 6.25 15.22 -8.69
C VAL A 365 7.43 15.20 -9.65
N SER A 366 7.88 14.00 -10.04
CA SER A 366 9.00 13.80 -10.95
C SER A 366 8.79 14.45 -12.32
N ARG A 367 9.92 14.75 -12.98
CA ARG A 367 9.93 15.20 -14.37
C ARG A 367 9.16 14.22 -15.28
N THR A 368 9.44 12.92 -15.17
CA THR A 368 8.84 11.89 -16.05
C THR A 368 7.33 11.95 -16.02
N SER A 369 6.73 12.00 -14.84
CA SER A 369 5.28 12.10 -14.67
C SER A 369 4.72 13.44 -15.14
N ALA A 370 5.39 14.56 -14.86
CA ALA A 370 4.93 15.87 -15.30
C ALA A 370 4.99 16.02 -16.84
N PHE A 371 6.05 15.50 -17.47
CA PHE A 371 6.24 15.57 -18.92
C PHE A 371 5.31 14.67 -19.72
N ALA A 372 4.66 13.69 -19.09
CA ALA A 372 3.59 12.91 -19.72
C ALA A 372 2.39 13.78 -20.17
N PHE A 373 2.28 15.00 -19.61
CA PHE A 373 1.26 15.97 -19.96
C PHE A 373 1.77 17.11 -20.86
N LYS A 374 2.97 16.98 -21.43
CA LYS A 374 3.50 17.95 -22.38
C LYS A 374 2.57 18.07 -23.59
N SER A 375 2.12 19.27 -23.89
CA SER A 375 1.17 19.56 -25.00
C SER A 375 -0.17 18.82 -24.91
N SER A 376 -0.60 18.46 -23.71
CA SER A 376 -1.86 17.76 -23.46
C SER A 376 -2.99 18.77 -23.26
N ASP A 377 -4.18 18.51 -23.82
CA ASP A 377 -5.40 19.28 -23.60
C ASP A 377 -6.21 18.79 -22.37
N VAL A 378 -5.61 17.95 -21.53
CA VAL A 378 -6.25 17.41 -20.32
C VAL A 378 -6.47 18.55 -19.31
N PRO A 379 -7.67 18.66 -18.71
CA PRO A 379 -7.95 19.67 -17.68
C PRO A 379 -7.01 19.54 -16.48
N ILE A 380 -6.61 20.67 -15.87
CA ILE A 380 -5.70 20.71 -14.73
C ILE A 380 -6.18 19.85 -13.55
N ARG A 381 -7.48 19.85 -13.30
CA ARG A 381 -8.09 19.02 -12.26
C ARG A 381 -7.82 17.53 -12.48
N GLU A 382 -7.92 17.07 -13.74
CA GLU A 382 -7.64 15.68 -14.08
C GLU A 382 -6.13 15.38 -14.03
N ILE A 383 -5.29 16.31 -14.49
CA ILE A 383 -3.82 16.21 -14.34
C ILE A 383 -3.46 16.08 -12.85
N GLY A 384 -4.00 16.97 -12.01
CA GLY A 384 -3.76 16.95 -10.57
C GLY A 384 -4.20 15.64 -9.91
N ALA A 385 -5.36 15.10 -10.30
CA ALA A 385 -5.86 13.81 -9.83
C ALA A 385 -4.95 12.65 -10.25
N ARG A 386 -4.50 12.61 -11.52
CA ARG A 386 -3.60 11.55 -12.03
C ARG A 386 -2.20 11.60 -11.39
N LEU A 387 -1.72 12.79 -11.05
CA LEU A 387 -0.43 13.01 -10.40
C LEU A 387 -0.52 12.96 -8.86
N GLY A 388 -1.72 12.96 -8.31
CA GLY A 388 -1.96 12.96 -6.87
C GLY A 388 -1.43 14.22 -6.19
N VAL A 389 -1.62 15.41 -6.79
CA VAL A 389 -1.11 16.70 -6.27
C VAL A 389 -2.23 17.67 -5.95
N GLY A 390 -1.97 18.54 -4.95
CA GLY A 390 -2.89 19.63 -4.59
C GLY A 390 -2.73 20.88 -5.44
N PHE A 391 -1.54 21.07 -6.05
CA PHE A 391 -1.21 22.25 -6.83
C PHE A 391 -0.55 21.89 -8.16
N VAL A 392 -0.83 22.68 -9.20
CA VAL A 392 -0.20 22.58 -10.50
C VAL A 392 0.38 23.95 -10.89
N LEU A 393 1.66 23.99 -11.23
CA LEU A 393 2.32 25.13 -11.82
C LEU A 393 2.34 24.98 -13.35
N GLU A 394 1.78 25.93 -14.04
CA GLU A 394 1.89 26.10 -15.48
C GLU A 394 2.72 27.34 -15.80
N ALA A 395 3.57 27.23 -16.78
CA ALA A 395 4.31 28.40 -17.26
C ALA A 395 4.50 28.40 -18.77
N THR A 396 4.73 29.58 -19.31
CA THR A 396 5.14 29.77 -20.70
C THR A 396 6.38 30.61 -20.73
N VAL A 397 7.30 30.30 -21.65
CA VAL A 397 8.50 31.06 -21.88
C VAL A 397 8.56 31.56 -23.32
N ARG A 398 9.03 32.78 -23.50
CA ARG A 398 9.34 33.36 -24.79
C ARG A 398 10.71 34.00 -24.72
N ARG A 399 11.62 33.49 -25.53
CA ARG A 399 13.00 34.03 -25.69
C ARG A 399 13.07 34.79 -27.01
N ALA A 400 13.63 35.97 -27.00
CA ALA A 400 13.92 36.79 -28.19
C ALA A 400 15.30 37.42 -28.05
N GLY A 401 16.32 36.73 -28.56
CA GLY A 401 17.73 37.08 -28.34
C GLY A 401 18.07 36.99 -26.85
N VAL A 402 18.50 38.14 -26.28
CA VAL A 402 18.83 38.23 -24.83
C VAL A 402 17.63 38.57 -23.92
N ARG A 403 16.42 38.76 -24.48
CA ARG A 403 15.23 39.04 -23.70
C ARG A 403 14.46 37.78 -23.42
N LEU A 404 14.07 37.65 -22.16
CA LEU A 404 13.28 36.54 -21.63
C LEU A 404 11.95 37.09 -21.08
N ARG A 405 10.82 36.48 -21.49
CA ARG A 405 9.52 36.70 -20.86
C ARG A 405 9.01 35.35 -20.35
N VAL A 406 8.75 35.24 -19.04
CA VAL A 406 8.18 34.06 -18.39
C VAL A 406 6.86 34.46 -17.79
N THR A 407 5.80 33.74 -18.13
CA THR A 407 4.49 33.86 -17.45
C THR A 407 4.23 32.55 -16.72
N ALA A 408 4.03 32.63 -15.40
CA ALA A 408 3.76 31.49 -14.56
C ALA A 408 2.43 31.67 -13.83
N ARG A 409 1.70 30.58 -13.63
CA ARG A 409 0.50 30.55 -12.82
C ARG A 409 0.44 29.29 -11.96
N LEU A 410 0.01 29.45 -10.69
CA LEU A 410 -0.25 28.37 -9.76
C LEU A 410 -1.75 28.13 -9.66
N VAL A 411 -2.17 26.90 -9.88
CA VAL A 411 -3.58 26.50 -9.86
C VAL A 411 -3.80 25.51 -8.73
N GLY A 412 -4.80 25.75 -7.89
CA GLY A 412 -5.28 24.79 -6.90
C GLY A 412 -6.18 23.75 -7.58
N VAL A 413 -5.83 22.47 -7.46
CA VAL A 413 -6.50 21.35 -8.17
C VAL A 413 -7.93 21.15 -7.71
N GLU A 414 -8.18 21.22 -6.40
CA GLU A 414 -9.53 21.01 -5.83
C GLU A 414 -10.53 22.10 -6.25
N ALA A 415 -10.11 23.36 -6.15
CA ALA A 415 -10.94 24.52 -6.46
C ALA A 415 -10.97 24.86 -7.96
N ASP A 416 -10.09 24.24 -8.77
CA ASP A 416 -9.85 24.55 -10.19
C ASP A 416 -9.72 26.07 -10.43
N SER A 417 -8.98 26.73 -9.55
CA SER A 417 -8.83 28.19 -9.53
C SER A 417 -7.38 28.59 -9.50
N THR A 418 -7.08 29.69 -10.23
CA THR A 418 -5.75 30.30 -10.20
C THR A 418 -5.52 31.00 -8.86
N LEU A 419 -4.56 30.53 -8.10
CA LEU A 419 -4.17 31.09 -6.81
C LEU A 419 -3.19 32.26 -6.96
N TRP A 420 -2.35 32.17 -7.96
CA TRP A 420 -1.33 33.16 -8.29
C TRP A 420 -1.00 33.12 -9.76
N SER A 421 -0.72 34.30 -10.35
CA SER A 421 -0.24 34.45 -11.72
C SER A 421 0.58 35.71 -11.86
N GLU A 422 1.78 35.59 -12.48
CA GLU A 422 2.69 36.71 -12.68
C GLU A 422 3.46 36.58 -13.99
N THR A 423 3.90 37.70 -14.54
CA THR A 423 4.73 37.75 -15.75
C THR A 423 6.04 38.49 -15.46
N TYR A 424 7.15 37.84 -15.76
CA TYR A 424 8.51 38.34 -15.57
C TYR A 424 9.09 38.71 -16.93
N GLU A 425 9.64 39.91 -17.04
CA GLU A 425 10.40 40.36 -18.21
C GLU A 425 11.82 40.74 -17.74
N ARG A 426 12.80 39.95 -18.18
CA ARG A 426 14.20 40.09 -17.75
C ARG A 426 15.15 39.87 -18.92
N GLN A 427 16.43 40.09 -18.68
CA GLN A 427 17.49 39.63 -19.58
C GLN A 427 17.80 38.17 -19.29
N LEU A 428 18.36 37.46 -20.26
CA LEU A 428 18.69 36.04 -20.12
C LEU A 428 19.72 35.79 -19.01
N GLU A 429 20.58 36.79 -18.73
CA GLU A 429 21.53 36.73 -17.61
C GLU A 429 20.86 36.68 -16.25
N ASP A 430 19.61 37.14 -16.15
CA ASP A 430 18.81 37.17 -14.93
C ASP A 430 17.89 35.95 -14.75
N VAL A 431 18.06 34.91 -15.59
CA VAL A 431 17.14 33.74 -15.58
C VAL A 431 17.00 33.08 -14.21
N PHE A 432 18.08 33.02 -13.44
CA PHE A 432 18.10 32.44 -12.09
C PHE A 432 17.37 33.33 -11.08
N ALA A 433 17.50 34.63 -11.18
CA ALA A 433 16.72 35.56 -10.36
C ALA A 433 15.21 35.38 -10.60
N VAL A 434 14.81 35.12 -11.87
CA VAL A 434 13.42 34.81 -12.22
C VAL A 434 12.98 33.48 -11.60
N GLN A 435 13.80 32.45 -11.60
CA GLN A 435 13.51 31.15 -10.97
C GLN A 435 13.36 31.29 -9.46
N ASP A 436 14.24 32.03 -8.81
CA ASP A 436 14.17 32.29 -7.35
C ASP A 436 12.92 33.12 -7.00
N GLU A 437 12.58 34.15 -7.80
CA GLU A 437 11.35 34.94 -7.63
C GLU A 437 10.10 34.09 -7.79
N ILE A 438 10.02 33.22 -8.80
CA ILE A 438 8.90 32.28 -9.02
C ILE A 438 8.78 31.31 -7.85
N THR A 439 9.89 30.67 -7.45
CA THR A 439 9.90 29.72 -6.33
C THR A 439 9.45 30.39 -5.03
N GLY A 440 9.98 31.59 -4.71
CA GLY A 440 9.57 32.35 -3.53
C GLY A 440 8.09 32.73 -3.53
N SER A 441 7.57 33.16 -4.69
CA SER A 441 6.14 33.49 -4.85
C SER A 441 5.23 32.28 -4.69
N ILE A 442 5.63 31.11 -5.20
CA ILE A 442 4.88 29.85 -5.04
C ILE A 442 4.83 29.47 -3.57
N VAL A 443 5.99 29.42 -2.88
CA VAL A 443 6.06 29.06 -1.45
C VAL A 443 5.21 29.99 -0.61
N LYS A 444 5.28 31.29 -0.84
CA LYS A 444 4.47 32.30 -0.16
C LYS A 444 2.97 32.04 -0.39
N THR A 445 2.54 31.90 -1.65
CA THR A 445 1.14 31.70 -2.02
C THR A 445 0.56 30.42 -1.41
N ILE A 446 1.31 29.32 -1.44
CA ILE A 446 0.87 28.04 -0.84
C ILE A 446 0.75 28.19 0.69
N THR A 447 1.72 28.86 1.33
CA THR A 447 1.74 29.10 2.78
C THR A 447 0.52 29.93 3.20
N GLU A 448 0.20 30.98 2.48
CA GLU A 448 -0.95 31.87 2.72
C GLU A 448 -2.28 31.16 2.47
N ALA A 449 -2.42 30.41 1.36
CA ALA A 449 -3.66 29.74 0.99
C ALA A 449 -4.06 28.65 1.99
N LEU A 450 -3.11 28.01 2.65
CA LEU A 450 -3.35 26.91 3.58
C LEU A 450 -3.20 27.31 5.06
N GLN A 451 -2.96 28.59 5.37
CA GLN A 451 -2.80 29.12 6.73
C GLN A 451 -1.72 28.38 7.53
N LEU A 452 -0.68 27.89 6.88
CA LEU A 452 0.41 27.14 7.49
C LEU A 452 1.43 28.10 8.10
N GLY A 453 1.98 27.73 9.26
CA GLY A 453 3.18 28.37 9.78
C GLY A 453 4.33 28.22 8.76
N HIS A 454 5.25 29.18 8.74
CA HIS A 454 6.29 29.35 7.72
C HIS A 454 6.92 28.03 7.23
N LEU A 455 6.77 27.75 5.94
CA LEU A 455 7.61 26.76 5.21
C LEU A 455 9.05 27.28 5.22
N ARG A 456 10.02 26.48 5.66
CA ARG A 456 11.43 26.87 5.69
C ARG A 456 12.13 26.43 4.43
N GLY A 457 12.87 27.32 3.80
CA GLY A 457 14.01 27.07 2.94
C GLY A 457 13.74 27.05 1.44
N ALA A 458 14.05 28.13 0.74
CA ALA A 458 14.67 28.05 -0.59
C ALA A 458 16.10 28.56 -0.42
N LEU A 459 17.09 27.69 -0.57
CA LEU A 459 18.48 28.12 -0.66
C LEU A 459 18.69 28.70 -2.08
N PRO A 460 19.42 29.81 -2.24
CA PRO A 460 19.72 30.35 -3.57
C PRO A 460 20.45 29.28 -4.38
N VAL A 461 20.00 29.08 -5.62
CA VAL A 461 20.68 28.21 -6.59
C VAL A 461 22.01 28.87 -6.95
N GLN A 462 23.12 28.11 -6.96
CA GLN A 462 24.41 28.64 -7.43
C GLN A 462 24.26 29.10 -8.88
N GLN A 463 24.41 30.39 -9.10
CA GLN A 463 24.34 30.96 -10.44
C GLN A 463 25.57 30.52 -11.26
N PRO A 464 25.41 30.01 -12.49
CA PRO A 464 26.54 29.74 -13.35
C PRO A 464 27.27 31.06 -13.67
N ARG A 465 28.58 31.00 -13.66
CA ARG A 465 29.43 32.13 -14.02
C ARG A 465 29.48 32.35 -15.52
N ASN A 466 29.10 31.32 -16.31
CA ASN A 466 29.14 31.31 -17.76
C ASN A 466 27.82 30.78 -18.33
N LEU A 467 27.13 31.63 -19.10
CA LEU A 467 25.86 31.30 -19.72
C LEU A 467 25.98 30.21 -20.79
N GLU A 468 27.12 30.14 -21.52
CA GLU A 468 27.42 29.11 -22.51
C GLU A 468 27.49 27.71 -21.82
N ALA A 469 28.17 27.62 -20.66
CA ALA A 469 28.24 26.39 -19.88
C ALA A 469 26.86 25.93 -19.43
N TYR A 470 25.99 26.86 -19.06
CA TYR A 470 24.61 26.58 -18.69
C TYR A 470 23.78 26.03 -19.86
N ASP A 471 23.81 26.70 -21.03
CA ASP A 471 23.09 26.28 -22.23
C ASP A 471 23.55 24.87 -22.68
N LEU A 472 24.87 24.61 -22.67
CA LEU A 472 25.43 23.28 -22.98
C LEU A 472 24.99 22.20 -21.98
N TYR A 473 24.94 22.51 -20.69
CA TYR A 473 24.44 21.61 -19.66
C TYR A 473 22.97 21.27 -19.87
N LEU A 474 22.09 22.26 -20.11
CA LEU A 474 20.68 22.03 -20.38
C LEU A 474 20.47 21.17 -21.63
N LEU A 475 21.21 21.41 -22.68
CA LEU A 475 21.18 20.61 -23.90
C LEU A 475 21.67 19.17 -23.61
N GLY A 476 22.71 19.01 -22.78
CA GLY A 476 23.15 17.70 -22.26
C GLY A 476 22.05 16.97 -21.51
N ARG A 477 21.35 17.65 -20.58
CA ARG A 477 20.22 17.08 -19.86
C ARG A 477 19.08 16.66 -20.79
N HIS A 478 18.74 17.47 -21.78
CA HIS A 478 17.72 17.13 -22.78
C HIS A 478 18.09 15.83 -23.53
N HIS A 479 19.36 15.63 -23.91
CA HIS A 479 19.82 14.40 -24.54
C HIS A 479 19.81 13.22 -23.55
N TRP A 480 20.22 13.43 -22.32
CA TRP A 480 20.25 12.40 -21.27
C TRP A 480 18.86 11.80 -21.01
N TYR A 481 17.79 12.61 -21.02
CA TYR A 481 16.42 12.13 -20.82
C TYR A 481 15.86 11.25 -21.95
N LYS A 482 16.43 11.28 -23.15
CA LYS A 482 16.00 10.42 -24.26
C LYS A 482 16.33 8.94 -24.06
N ARG A 483 17.25 8.63 -23.13
CA ARG A 483 17.56 7.26 -22.66
C ARG A 483 17.98 6.28 -23.78
N THR A 484 18.55 6.74 -24.88
CA THR A 484 19.17 5.91 -25.92
C THR A 484 20.68 6.00 -25.84
N GLU A 485 21.42 4.98 -26.28
CA GLU A 485 22.88 4.98 -26.29
C GLU A 485 23.44 6.23 -26.96
N ALA A 486 23.01 6.49 -28.21
CA ALA A 486 23.49 7.64 -28.98
C ALA A 486 23.23 8.98 -28.26
N SER A 487 22.05 9.13 -27.63
CA SER A 487 21.74 10.36 -26.91
C SER A 487 22.48 10.50 -25.58
N MET A 488 22.77 9.40 -24.87
CA MET A 488 23.59 9.45 -23.65
C MET A 488 25.05 9.78 -23.96
N ARG A 489 25.62 9.25 -25.05
CA ARG A 489 26.95 9.61 -25.50
C ARG A 489 27.01 11.09 -25.89
N ARG A 490 26.00 11.58 -26.60
CA ARG A 490 25.89 13.02 -26.92
C ARG A 490 25.77 13.91 -25.67
N ALA A 491 25.05 13.44 -24.66
CA ALA A 491 24.96 14.12 -23.35
C ALA A 491 26.35 14.25 -22.69
N LEU A 492 27.16 13.18 -22.70
CA LEU A 492 28.54 13.21 -22.18
C LEU A 492 29.41 14.27 -22.87
N GLU A 493 29.36 14.33 -24.21
CA GLU A 493 30.10 15.34 -24.97
C GLU A 493 29.66 16.76 -24.54
N LEU A 494 28.37 17.02 -24.47
CA LEU A 494 27.83 18.33 -24.09
C LEU A 494 28.17 18.73 -22.65
N PHE A 495 28.19 17.80 -21.71
CA PHE A 495 28.62 18.07 -20.34
C PHE A 495 30.16 18.36 -20.30
N GLN A 496 30.96 17.69 -21.12
CA GLN A 496 32.39 17.98 -21.28
C GLN A 496 32.62 19.38 -21.87
N ASP A 497 31.84 19.75 -22.88
CA ASP A 497 31.88 21.08 -23.47
C ASP A 497 31.46 22.15 -22.44
N ALA A 498 30.44 21.87 -21.60
CA ALA A 498 30.05 22.75 -20.52
C ALA A 498 31.18 22.99 -19.49
N ILE A 499 31.92 21.92 -19.13
CA ILE A 499 33.10 22.00 -18.26
C ILE A 499 34.25 22.77 -18.92
N ALA A 500 34.42 22.62 -20.21
CA ALA A 500 35.44 23.39 -20.96
C ALA A 500 35.09 24.89 -20.93
N ALA A 501 33.81 25.25 -21.02
CA ALA A 501 33.37 26.64 -20.94
C ALA A 501 33.43 27.21 -19.50
N ASP A 502 33.09 26.40 -18.47
CA ASP A 502 33.20 26.74 -17.04
C ASP A 502 33.70 25.56 -16.22
N PRO A 503 34.99 25.43 -15.89
CA PRO A 503 35.54 24.35 -15.08
C PRO A 503 35.05 24.32 -13.62
N MET A 504 34.35 25.35 -13.17
CA MET A 504 33.78 25.40 -11.80
C MET A 504 32.27 25.09 -11.78
N TYR A 505 31.66 24.72 -12.92
CA TYR A 505 30.24 24.45 -13.01
C TYR A 505 29.92 23.00 -12.55
N ALA A 506 29.65 22.87 -11.27
CA ALA A 506 29.44 21.59 -10.61
C ALA A 506 28.31 20.69 -11.23
N PRO A 507 27.14 21.23 -11.70
CA PRO A 507 26.11 20.42 -12.32
C PRO A 507 26.56 19.64 -13.56
N ALA A 508 27.50 20.18 -14.36
CA ALA A 508 28.00 19.45 -15.53
C ALA A 508 28.81 18.21 -15.16
N TYR A 509 29.59 18.27 -14.07
CA TYR A 509 30.28 17.08 -13.55
C TYR A 509 29.28 16.05 -13.03
N SER A 510 28.21 16.47 -12.34
CA SER A 510 27.11 15.56 -11.94
C SER A 510 26.46 14.88 -13.15
N GLY A 511 26.24 15.66 -14.24
CA GLY A 511 25.72 15.12 -15.51
C GLY A 511 26.62 14.05 -16.12
N ILE A 512 27.95 14.21 -16.06
CA ILE A 512 28.91 13.18 -16.51
C ILE A 512 28.78 11.93 -15.62
N ALA A 513 28.70 12.11 -14.31
CA ALA A 513 28.56 10.99 -13.37
C ALA A 513 27.29 10.16 -13.67
N ASP A 514 26.15 10.83 -13.84
CA ASP A 514 24.88 10.21 -14.20
C ASP A 514 24.93 9.44 -15.52
N ALA A 515 25.44 10.09 -16.56
CA ALA A 515 25.48 9.51 -17.90
C ALA A 515 26.43 8.30 -17.96
N SER A 516 27.62 8.41 -17.33
CA SER A 516 28.60 7.32 -17.28
C SER A 516 28.07 6.11 -16.48
N ALA A 517 27.44 6.36 -15.32
CA ALA A 517 26.83 5.31 -14.49
C ALA A 517 25.74 4.54 -15.24
N LEU A 518 24.87 5.24 -15.98
CA LEU A 518 23.79 4.60 -16.74
C LEU A 518 24.29 3.90 -18.01
N LEU A 519 25.30 4.42 -18.71
CA LEU A 519 25.92 3.73 -19.86
C LEU A 519 26.51 2.39 -19.45
N ALA A 520 27.14 2.29 -18.27
CA ALA A 520 27.63 1.04 -17.72
C ALA A 520 26.48 0.11 -17.31
N SER A 521 25.56 0.59 -16.51
CA SER A 521 24.46 -0.20 -15.97
C SER A 521 23.52 -0.78 -17.04
N TRP A 522 23.37 -0.07 -18.16
CA TRP A 522 22.55 -0.52 -19.30
C TRP A 522 23.36 -1.30 -20.35
N GLN A 523 24.64 -1.58 -20.07
CA GLN A 523 25.53 -2.35 -20.93
C GLN A 523 25.78 -1.71 -22.32
N PHE A 524 25.60 -0.37 -22.43
CA PHE A 524 25.98 0.39 -23.63
C PHE A 524 27.46 0.67 -23.69
N ALA A 525 28.17 0.54 -22.55
CA ALA A 525 29.60 0.64 -22.43
C ALA A 525 30.12 -0.25 -21.31
N THR A 526 31.42 -0.54 -21.25
CA THR A 526 31.96 -1.40 -20.22
C THR A 526 31.99 -0.73 -18.85
N ALA A 527 31.61 -1.47 -17.80
CA ALA A 527 31.67 -0.99 -16.41
C ALA A 527 33.10 -0.54 -16.02
N LYS A 528 34.12 -1.29 -16.48
CA LYS A 528 35.54 -0.99 -16.25
C LYS A 528 35.97 0.38 -16.77
N GLU A 529 35.36 0.86 -17.84
CA GLU A 529 35.62 2.18 -18.44
C GLU A 529 34.80 3.29 -17.82
N MET A 530 33.51 3.05 -17.60
CA MET A 530 32.54 4.08 -17.22
C MET A 530 32.49 4.37 -15.72
N TYR A 531 32.59 3.37 -14.86
CA TYR A 531 32.50 3.60 -13.41
C TYR A 531 33.63 4.48 -12.85
N PRO A 532 34.92 4.29 -13.21
CA PRO A 532 35.97 5.21 -12.77
C PRO A 532 35.74 6.66 -13.20
N GLN A 533 35.19 6.87 -14.42
CA GLN A 533 34.82 8.19 -14.91
C GLN A 533 33.66 8.78 -14.07
N ALA A 534 32.65 7.98 -13.75
CA ALA A 534 31.49 8.40 -12.94
C ALA A 534 31.94 8.81 -11.53
N VAL A 535 32.78 8.00 -10.84
CA VAL A 535 33.31 8.34 -9.50
C VAL A 535 34.06 9.67 -9.53
N LYS A 536 35.02 9.81 -10.42
CA LYS A 536 35.85 11.03 -10.53
C LYS A 536 34.99 12.27 -10.79
N ALA A 537 33.99 12.13 -11.63
CA ALA A 537 33.09 13.23 -11.95
C ALA A 537 32.19 13.58 -10.76
N ALA A 538 31.58 12.59 -10.08
CA ALA A 538 30.73 12.81 -8.90
C ALA A 538 31.53 13.46 -7.76
N GLU A 539 32.72 12.92 -7.44
CA GLU A 539 33.58 13.52 -6.41
C GLU A 539 33.96 14.97 -6.74
N ARG A 540 34.26 15.26 -8.04
CA ARG A 540 34.55 16.62 -8.44
C ARG A 540 33.34 17.53 -8.34
N ALA A 541 32.15 17.06 -8.70
CA ALA A 541 30.90 17.79 -8.50
C ALA A 541 30.71 18.17 -7.03
N LEU A 542 30.89 17.19 -6.10
CA LEU A 542 30.71 17.38 -4.66
C LEU A 542 31.80 18.23 -4.01
N GLN A 543 33.04 18.25 -4.54
CA GLN A 543 34.06 19.22 -4.12
C GLN A 543 33.67 20.66 -4.45
N LEU A 544 32.96 20.86 -5.58
CA LEU A 544 32.53 22.17 -6.02
C LEU A 544 31.22 22.60 -5.36
N ASP A 545 30.28 21.68 -5.21
CA ASP A 545 28.99 21.90 -4.54
C ASP A 545 28.54 20.63 -3.79
N PRO A 546 28.75 20.58 -2.46
CA PRO A 546 28.33 19.46 -1.63
C PRO A 546 26.80 19.29 -1.50
N SER A 547 26.00 20.21 -2.02
CA SER A 547 24.53 20.17 -1.94
C SER A 547 23.85 19.54 -3.16
N LEU A 548 24.62 18.99 -4.12
CA LEU A 548 24.10 18.36 -5.33
C LEU A 548 23.57 16.94 -5.04
N ALA A 549 22.25 16.81 -4.87
CA ALA A 549 21.59 15.53 -4.63
C ALA A 549 21.85 14.50 -5.74
N ASP A 550 21.83 14.93 -7.02
CA ASP A 550 22.12 14.06 -8.17
C ASP A 550 23.53 13.45 -8.07
N ALA A 551 24.55 14.26 -7.71
CA ALA A 551 25.92 13.78 -7.58
C ALA A 551 26.08 12.75 -6.44
N HIS A 552 25.41 12.97 -5.29
CA HIS A 552 25.36 12.00 -4.21
C HIS A 552 24.66 10.70 -4.66
N ALA A 553 23.52 10.79 -5.35
CA ALA A 553 22.81 9.62 -5.86
C ALA A 553 23.67 8.78 -6.82
N SER A 554 24.35 9.43 -7.78
CA SER A 554 25.25 8.76 -8.73
C SER A 554 26.48 8.16 -8.05
N LEU A 555 27.08 8.87 -7.08
CA LEU A 555 28.19 8.33 -6.30
C LEU A 555 27.77 7.10 -5.48
N GLY A 556 26.60 7.15 -4.84
CA GLY A 556 26.04 6.02 -4.14
C GLY A 556 25.83 4.80 -5.04
N PHE A 557 25.31 5.01 -6.25
CA PHE A 557 25.10 3.95 -7.23
C PHE A 557 26.44 3.31 -7.67
N VAL A 558 27.46 4.13 -7.94
CA VAL A 558 28.77 3.61 -8.37
C VAL A 558 29.53 2.92 -7.23
N LYS A 559 29.47 3.47 -6.01
CA LYS A 559 30.01 2.78 -4.80
C LYS A 559 29.40 1.40 -4.61
N LEU A 560 28.08 1.29 -4.85
CA LEU A 560 27.35 0.04 -4.76
C LEU A 560 27.83 -0.99 -5.80
N ASN A 561 27.98 -0.59 -7.05
CA ASN A 561 28.15 -1.52 -8.16
C ASN A 561 29.63 -1.70 -8.58
N ALA A 562 30.51 -0.74 -8.29
CA ALA A 562 31.92 -0.81 -8.70
C ALA A 562 32.89 -1.05 -7.54
N GLU A 563 32.59 -0.51 -6.35
CA GLU A 563 33.53 -0.50 -5.22
C GLU A 563 33.18 -1.50 -4.13
N SER A 564 31.93 -2.03 -4.14
CA SER A 564 31.36 -2.83 -3.04
C SER A 564 31.42 -2.10 -1.68
N ASP A 565 31.41 -0.75 -1.72
CA ASP A 565 31.37 0.09 -0.52
C ASP A 565 29.89 0.28 -0.08
N TRP A 566 29.34 -0.75 0.57
CA TRP A 566 27.92 -0.79 1.00
C TRP A 566 27.56 0.34 1.96
N GLU A 567 28.47 0.65 2.89
CA GLU A 567 28.26 1.72 3.87
C GLU A 567 28.36 3.09 3.22
N GLY A 568 29.32 3.28 2.32
CA GLY A 568 29.46 4.48 1.52
C GLY A 568 28.25 4.73 0.65
N ALA A 569 27.79 3.71 -0.08
CA ALA A 569 26.60 3.80 -0.91
C ALA A 569 25.35 4.21 -0.09
N MET A 570 25.15 3.61 1.09
CA MET A 570 24.05 3.95 1.98
C MET A 570 24.12 5.39 2.49
N ARG A 571 25.31 5.89 2.84
CA ARG A 571 25.49 7.29 3.25
C ARG A 571 25.15 8.24 2.11
N GLU A 572 25.63 7.97 0.91
CA GLU A 572 25.38 8.82 -0.26
C GLU A 572 23.89 8.86 -0.64
N PHE A 573 23.18 7.71 -0.67
CA PHE A 573 21.74 7.70 -0.94
C PHE A 573 20.93 8.47 0.12
N ARG A 574 21.27 8.30 1.41
CA ARG A 574 20.61 9.04 2.49
C ARG A 574 20.86 10.55 2.38
N THR A 575 22.09 10.95 2.03
CA THR A 575 22.45 12.35 1.80
C THR A 575 21.68 12.92 0.60
N ALA A 576 21.62 12.20 -0.52
CA ALA A 576 20.82 12.60 -1.68
C ALA A 576 19.34 12.85 -1.32
N ILE A 577 18.72 11.94 -0.57
CA ILE A 577 17.33 12.05 -0.13
C ILE A 577 17.14 13.18 0.88
N ALA A 578 18.12 13.42 1.77
CA ALA A 578 18.06 14.54 2.72
C ALA A 578 18.17 15.91 2.03
N LEU A 579 19.01 16.01 0.99
CA LEU A 579 19.17 17.22 0.18
C LEU A 579 18.00 17.47 -0.77
N ASN A 580 17.41 16.40 -1.32
CA ASN A 580 16.23 16.45 -2.17
C ASN A 580 15.26 15.30 -1.82
N PRO A 581 14.30 15.53 -0.92
CA PRO A 581 13.31 14.51 -0.53
C PRO A 581 12.40 14.03 -1.68
N SER A 582 12.38 14.75 -2.79
CA SER A 582 11.62 14.40 -4.01
C SER A 582 12.49 13.73 -5.09
N HIS A 583 13.71 13.32 -4.77
CA HIS A 583 14.62 12.67 -5.71
C HIS A 583 14.25 11.20 -5.95
N GLU A 584 13.35 10.93 -6.90
CA GLU A 584 12.80 9.60 -7.22
C GLU A 584 13.89 8.54 -7.39
N THR A 585 14.91 8.83 -8.20
CA THR A 585 15.96 7.87 -8.54
C THR A 585 16.79 7.45 -7.30
N ALA A 586 17.08 8.38 -6.39
CA ALA A 586 17.75 8.04 -5.13
C ALA A 586 16.90 7.12 -4.24
N HIS A 587 15.61 7.39 -4.13
CA HIS A 587 14.68 6.49 -3.42
C HIS A 587 14.65 5.09 -4.06
N ARG A 588 14.57 5.01 -5.37
CA ARG A 588 14.52 3.77 -6.13
C ARG A 588 15.79 2.94 -5.95
N TRP A 589 16.98 3.52 -6.12
CA TRP A 589 18.25 2.81 -5.94
C TRP A 589 18.48 2.41 -4.49
N HIS A 590 18.18 3.30 -3.54
CA HIS A 590 18.31 3.00 -2.12
C HIS A 590 17.42 1.83 -1.69
N SER A 591 16.17 1.78 -2.14
CA SER A 591 15.25 0.69 -1.81
C SER A 591 15.69 -0.66 -2.39
N ALA A 592 16.18 -0.67 -3.65
CA ALA A 592 16.71 -1.89 -4.26
C ALA A 592 17.94 -2.42 -3.49
N PHE A 593 18.84 -1.53 -3.08
CA PHE A 593 19.99 -1.88 -2.27
C PHE A 593 19.56 -2.46 -0.91
N LEU A 594 18.67 -1.80 -0.18
CA LEU A 594 18.18 -2.28 1.12
C LEU A 594 17.54 -3.67 1.03
N ALA A 595 16.73 -3.92 -0.01
CA ALA A 595 16.15 -5.23 -0.26
C ALA A 595 17.23 -6.29 -0.57
N GLY A 596 18.26 -5.91 -1.35
CA GLY A 596 19.38 -6.80 -1.67
C GLY A 596 20.18 -7.25 -0.45
N ILE A 597 20.27 -6.40 0.59
CA ILE A 597 20.95 -6.74 1.86
C ILE A 597 19.98 -7.24 2.95
N GLY A 598 18.69 -7.46 2.61
CA GLY A 598 17.69 -8.07 3.51
C GLY A 598 17.03 -7.11 4.49
N ARG A 599 17.10 -5.79 4.26
CA ARG A 599 16.41 -4.76 5.08
C ARG A 599 15.04 -4.42 4.47
N ASP A 600 14.18 -5.44 4.35
CA ASP A 600 12.91 -5.37 3.61
C ASP A 600 11.93 -4.34 4.21
N ASP A 601 11.89 -4.22 5.54
CA ASP A 601 11.00 -3.29 6.24
C ASP A 601 11.35 -1.82 5.98
N GLU A 602 12.61 -1.52 5.64
CA GLU A 602 13.03 -0.19 5.22
C GLU A 602 12.93 0.00 3.70
N ALA A 603 13.17 -1.06 2.93
CA ALA A 603 13.17 -1.02 1.47
C ALA A 603 11.79 -0.71 0.88
N ILE A 604 10.74 -1.40 1.39
CA ILE A 604 9.39 -1.30 0.87
C ILE A 604 8.83 0.14 1.00
N PRO A 605 8.84 0.81 2.17
CA PRO A 605 8.36 2.18 2.28
C PRO A 605 9.09 3.17 1.36
N ILE A 606 10.41 2.99 1.17
CA ILE A 606 11.21 3.84 0.29
C ILE A 606 10.84 3.62 -1.19
N ALA A 607 10.62 2.35 -1.61
CA ALA A 607 10.17 2.03 -2.97
C ALA A 607 8.80 2.62 -3.28
N LEU A 608 7.91 2.63 -2.31
CA LEU A 608 6.58 3.22 -2.44
C LEU A 608 6.64 4.74 -2.52
N ARG A 609 7.55 5.36 -1.76
CA ARG A 609 7.81 6.79 -1.90
C ARG A 609 8.25 7.15 -3.32
N ALA A 610 9.08 6.31 -3.96
CA ALA A 610 9.44 6.51 -5.37
C ALA A 610 8.21 6.48 -6.31
N ILE A 611 7.22 5.60 -6.06
CA ILE A 611 5.96 5.57 -6.85
C ILE A 611 5.13 6.85 -6.64
N GLU A 612 5.06 7.36 -5.40
CA GLU A 612 4.37 8.63 -5.13
C GLU A 612 5.04 9.82 -5.85
N LEU A 613 6.36 9.79 -5.97
CA LEU A 613 7.13 10.82 -6.66
C LEU A 613 7.01 10.73 -8.18
N ASP A 614 6.84 9.51 -8.71
CA ASP A 614 6.75 9.28 -10.17
C ASP A 614 5.57 8.31 -10.51
N PRO A 615 4.31 8.76 -10.37
CA PRO A 615 3.13 7.88 -10.45
C PRO A 615 2.79 7.40 -11.87
N ILE A 616 3.26 8.10 -12.91
CA ILE A 616 2.98 7.74 -14.31
C ILE A 616 3.99 6.72 -14.83
N SER A 617 5.27 6.87 -14.47
CA SER A 617 6.34 5.98 -14.91
C SER A 617 6.13 4.55 -14.43
N VAL A 618 6.53 3.59 -15.24
CA VAL A 618 6.55 2.17 -14.85
C VAL A 618 7.79 1.79 -14.02
N LEU A 619 8.85 2.63 -14.03
CA LEU A 619 10.13 2.30 -13.40
C LEU A 619 10.06 2.14 -11.86
N PRO A 620 9.42 3.05 -11.09
CA PRO A 620 9.31 2.87 -9.65
C PRO A 620 8.49 1.63 -9.27
N ARG A 621 7.44 1.35 -10.05
CA ARG A 621 6.61 0.15 -9.85
C ARG A 621 7.38 -1.13 -10.18
N MET A 622 8.14 -1.12 -11.26
CA MET A 622 9.07 -2.22 -11.59
C MET A 622 10.07 -2.46 -10.45
N ASN A 623 10.61 -1.39 -9.88
CA ASN A 623 11.54 -1.49 -8.75
C ASN A 623 10.86 -2.05 -7.49
N LEU A 624 9.62 -1.65 -7.18
CA LEU A 624 8.87 -2.24 -6.06
C LEU A 624 8.67 -3.74 -6.27
N GLY A 625 8.35 -4.17 -7.51
CA GLY A 625 8.29 -5.59 -7.86
C GLY A 625 9.62 -6.32 -7.59
N ILE A 626 10.76 -5.70 -7.93
CA ILE A 626 12.10 -6.25 -7.65
C ILE A 626 12.37 -6.31 -6.14
N VAL A 627 11.99 -5.28 -5.38
CA VAL A 627 12.10 -5.26 -3.91
C VAL A 627 11.31 -6.42 -3.29
N HIS A 628 10.08 -6.64 -3.72
CA HIS A 628 9.28 -7.78 -3.29
C HIS A 628 9.90 -9.12 -3.72
N TRP A 629 10.43 -9.21 -4.94
CA TRP A 629 11.08 -10.40 -5.45
C TRP A 629 12.32 -10.78 -4.64
N LEU A 630 13.19 -9.81 -4.30
CA LEU A 630 14.34 -10.01 -3.42
C LEU A 630 13.92 -10.36 -1.97
N ALA A 631 12.78 -9.87 -1.52
CA ALA A 631 12.17 -10.20 -0.24
C ALA A 631 11.45 -11.57 -0.24
N TRP A 632 11.50 -12.32 -1.35
CA TRP A 632 10.81 -13.61 -1.56
C TRP A 632 9.28 -13.52 -1.45
N ARG A 633 8.72 -12.34 -1.66
CA ARG A 633 7.28 -12.06 -1.70
C ARG A 633 6.79 -12.14 -3.15
N HIS A 634 6.77 -13.37 -3.68
CA HIS A 634 6.53 -13.58 -5.12
C HIS A 634 5.11 -13.22 -5.57
N ASP A 635 4.11 -13.31 -4.68
CA ASP A 635 2.73 -12.91 -4.97
C ASP A 635 2.62 -11.38 -5.13
N GLU A 636 3.31 -10.61 -4.27
CA GLU A 636 3.39 -9.17 -4.34
C GLU A 636 4.18 -8.73 -5.59
N ALA A 637 5.30 -9.40 -5.85
CA ALA A 637 6.13 -9.14 -7.02
C ALA A 637 5.34 -9.37 -8.33
N GLU A 638 4.59 -10.46 -8.43
CA GLU A 638 3.71 -10.77 -9.57
C GLU A 638 2.74 -9.62 -9.86
N ARG A 639 2.06 -9.10 -8.82
CA ARG A 639 1.10 -8.01 -8.98
C ARG A 639 1.74 -6.75 -9.57
N GLU A 640 2.91 -6.39 -9.06
CA GLU A 640 3.62 -5.22 -9.56
C GLU A 640 4.09 -5.40 -11.01
N PHE A 641 4.64 -6.56 -11.36
CA PHE A 641 5.09 -6.83 -12.72
C PHE A 641 3.92 -6.90 -13.72
N ARG A 642 2.77 -7.48 -13.34
CA ARG A 642 1.57 -7.44 -14.18
C ARG A 642 1.07 -6.02 -14.40
N SER A 643 1.08 -5.19 -13.36
CA SER A 643 0.70 -3.77 -13.48
C SER A 643 1.65 -2.98 -14.39
N VAL A 644 2.95 -3.30 -14.37
CA VAL A 644 3.93 -2.71 -15.32
C VAL A 644 3.59 -3.11 -16.76
N ILE A 645 3.34 -4.41 -17.00
CA ILE A 645 3.02 -4.95 -18.32
C ILE A 645 1.69 -4.39 -18.87
N GLU A 646 0.70 -4.19 -18.00
CA GLU A 646 -0.59 -3.59 -18.38
C GLU A 646 -0.41 -2.14 -18.85
N LYS A 647 0.42 -1.35 -18.13
CA LYS A 647 0.70 0.04 -18.46
C LYS A 647 1.61 0.18 -19.69
N ASP A 648 2.62 -0.65 -19.79
CA ASP A 648 3.58 -0.66 -20.91
C ASP A 648 3.89 -2.10 -21.34
N PRO A 649 3.12 -2.65 -22.30
CA PRO A 649 3.37 -3.98 -22.83
C PRO A 649 4.71 -4.14 -23.56
N GLY A 650 5.40 -3.03 -23.89
CA GLY A 650 6.73 -3.01 -24.47
C GLY A 650 7.86 -3.13 -23.45
N PHE A 651 7.58 -3.02 -22.15
CA PHE A 651 8.59 -3.10 -21.10
C PHE A 651 9.00 -4.56 -20.84
N VAL A 652 9.80 -5.13 -21.74
CA VAL A 652 10.14 -6.56 -21.79
C VAL A 652 10.74 -7.12 -20.50
N ARG A 653 11.49 -6.31 -19.76
CA ARG A 653 12.11 -6.72 -18.48
C ARG A 653 11.09 -7.20 -17.45
N ALA A 654 9.87 -6.65 -17.46
CA ALA A 654 8.82 -7.06 -16.54
C ALA A 654 8.36 -8.50 -16.78
N TYR A 655 8.39 -8.98 -18.04
CA TYR A 655 8.05 -10.38 -18.36
C TYR A 655 9.06 -11.36 -17.76
N ALA A 656 10.35 -11.03 -17.73
CA ALA A 656 11.37 -11.88 -17.12
C ALA A 656 11.15 -12.06 -15.62
N PHE A 657 10.93 -10.95 -14.90
CA PHE A 657 10.68 -11.00 -13.47
C PHE A 657 9.31 -11.59 -13.11
N LEU A 658 8.27 -11.35 -13.93
CA LEU A 658 7.00 -12.01 -13.78
C LEU A 658 7.14 -13.54 -13.93
N ALA A 659 7.83 -13.99 -14.98
CA ALA A 659 8.04 -15.40 -15.25
C ALA A 659 8.78 -16.09 -14.10
N THR A 660 9.84 -15.46 -13.60
CA THR A 660 10.59 -16.01 -12.48
C THR A 660 9.78 -16.03 -11.19
N SER A 661 8.97 -15.00 -10.91
CA SER A 661 8.05 -14.98 -9.76
C SER A 661 7.03 -16.11 -9.82
N LEU A 662 6.39 -16.32 -10.98
CA LEU A 662 5.45 -17.42 -11.22
C LEU A 662 6.12 -18.81 -11.06
N SER A 663 7.35 -18.94 -11.55
CA SER A 663 8.12 -20.17 -11.42
C SER A 663 8.42 -20.52 -9.96
N PHE A 664 8.72 -19.51 -9.10
CA PHE A 664 8.89 -19.72 -7.66
C PHE A 664 7.60 -20.02 -6.90
N GLN A 665 6.45 -19.64 -7.46
CA GLN A 665 5.13 -20.04 -6.96
C GLN A 665 4.73 -21.47 -7.41
N GLY A 666 5.55 -22.16 -8.22
CA GLY A 666 5.23 -23.48 -8.78
C GLY A 666 4.29 -23.44 -10.01
N ARG A 667 3.96 -22.25 -10.52
CA ARG A 667 3.07 -22.05 -11.69
C ARG A 667 3.89 -22.09 -12.99
N HIS A 668 4.51 -23.24 -13.27
CA HIS A 668 5.51 -23.39 -14.32
C HIS A 668 4.97 -23.10 -15.73
N ASP A 669 3.75 -23.53 -16.07
CA ASP A 669 3.18 -23.29 -17.41
C ASP A 669 2.95 -21.80 -17.68
N GLU A 670 2.45 -21.06 -16.69
CA GLU A 670 2.27 -19.62 -16.80
C GLU A 670 3.62 -18.87 -16.84
N ALA A 671 4.60 -19.33 -16.07
CA ALA A 671 5.96 -18.81 -16.09
C ALA A 671 6.60 -18.95 -17.49
N ILE A 672 6.50 -20.13 -18.08
CA ILE A 672 7.00 -20.42 -19.43
C ILE A 672 6.31 -19.55 -20.48
N LEU A 673 4.99 -19.38 -20.38
CA LEU A 673 4.23 -18.51 -21.29
C LEU A 673 4.67 -17.05 -21.17
N ALA A 674 4.82 -16.52 -19.96
CA ALA A 674 5.27 -15.16 -19.74
C ALA A 674 6.70 -14.94 -20.27
N ALA A 675 7.63 -15.87 -19.98
CA ALA A 675 8.99 -15.80 -20.46
C ALA A 675 9.07 -15.85 -22.00
N ARG A 676 8.33 -16.75 -22.64
CA ARG A 676 8.25 -16.84 -24.09
C ARG A 676 7.73 -15.56 -24.73
N THR A 677 6.68 -14.96 -24.15
CA THR A 677 6.19 -13.65 -24.59
C THR A 677 7.27 -12.58 -24.53
N GLY A 678 8.07 -12.56 -23.46
CA GLY A 678 9.22 -11.66 -23.31
C GLY A 678 10.28 -11.89 -24.41
N VAL A 679 10.60 -13.15 -24.73
CA VAL A 679 11.55 -13.51 -25.82
C VAL A 679 11.04 -13.01 -27.18
N GLU A 680 9.78 -13.23 -27.50
CA GLU A 680 9.17 -12.80 -28.75
C GLU A 680 9.18 -11.27 -28.90
N ARG A 681 8.81 -10.56 -27.84
CA ARG A 681 8.77 -9.08 -27.84
C ARG A 681 10.13 -8.41 -27.85
N SER A 682 11.15 -9.07 -27.30
CA SER A 682 12.53 -8.54 -27.21
C SER A 682 13.39 -8.86 -28.44
N ASN A 683 12.82 -9.45 -29.49
CA ASN A 683 13.58 -9.99 -30.61
C ASN A 683 14.71 -10.95 -30.15
N ARG A 684 14.37 -11.86 -29.21
CA ARG A 684 15.29 -12.89 -28.67
C ARG A 684 16.50 -12.33 -27.90
N HIS A 685 16.32 -11.22 -27.20
CA HIS A 685 17.38 -10.66 -26.37
C HIS A 685 17.91 -11.68 -25.36
N VAL A 686 19.24 -11.74 -25.15
CA VAL A 686 19.92 -12.74 -24.34
C VAL A 686 19.35 -12.88 -22.92
N MET A 687 19.01 -11.78 -22.25
CA MET A 687 18.42 -11.79 -20.91
C MET A 687 17.01 -12.38 -20.87
N MET A 688 16.24 -12.27 -21.96
CA MET A 688 14.93 -12.90 -22.05
C MET A 688 15.04 -14.40 -22.31
N LEU A 689 16.01 -14.84 -23.13
CA LEU A 689 16.35 -16.26 -23.29
C LEU A 689 16.85 -16.87 -21.98
N PHE A 690 17.68 -16.16 -21.23
CA PHE A 690 18.12 -16.55 -19.89
C PHE A 690 16.91 -16.80 -18.95
N ALA A 691 15.99 -15.82 -18.82
CA ALA A 691 14.80 -16.00 -17.99
C ALA A 691 13.91 -17.15 -18.45
N TYR A 692 13.79 -17.37 -19.78
CA TYR A 692 13.06 -18.48 -20.35
C TYR A 692 13.70 -19.81 -20.00
N GLY A 693 15.02 -19.93 -20.17
CA GLY A 693 15.78 -21.14 -19.78
C GLY A 693 15.62 -21.48 -18.30
N ILE A 694 15.65 -20.48 -17.42
CA ILE A 694 15.40 -20.68 -15.97
C ILE A 694 14.01 -21.28 -15.72
N CYS A 695 12.94 -20.75 -16.37
CA CYS A 695 11.60 -21.28 -16.18
C CYS A 695 11.46 -22.73 -16.69
N ILE A 696 12.13 -23.06 -17.79
CA ILE A 696 12.20 -24.43 -18.33
C ILE A 696 12.96 -25.36 -17.36
N ALA A 697 14.13 -24.94 -16.86
CA ALA A 697 14.91 -25.75 -15.89
C ALA A 697 14.09 -26.05 -14.63
N ARG A 698 13.45 -25.03 -14.06
CA ARG A 698 12.62 -25.16 -12.86
C ARG A 698 11.33 -25.98 -13.05
N SER A 699 10.87 -26.16 -14.29
CA SER A 699 9.79 -27.11 -14.62
C SER A 699 10.27 -28.56 -14.72
N GLY A 700 11.57 -28.85 -14.46
CA GLY A 700 12.16 -30.20 -14.57
C GLY A 700 12.66 -30.58 -15.96
N ARG A 701 12.56 -29.68 -16.96
CA ARG A 701 12.94 -29.96 -18.37
C ARG A 701 14.40 -29.53 -18.59
N LEU A 702 15.34 -30.21 -17.90
CA LEU A 702 16.75 -29.81 -17.84
C LEU A 702 17.47 -29.85 -19.21
N ASP A 703 17.23 -30.87 -20.04
CA ASP A 703 17.87 -30.99 -21.35
C ASP A 703 17.44 -29.84 -22.30
N GLU A 704 16.16 -29.48 -22.27
CA GLU A 704 15.67 -28.34 -23.04
C GLU A 704 16.25 -27.02 -22.52
N ALA A 705 16.36 -26.86 -21.21
CA ALA A 705 16.99 -25.69 -20.61
C ALA A 705 18.46 -25.58 -21.04
N ARG A 706 19.24 -26.69 -21.04
CA ARG A 706 20.61 -26.73 -21.54
C ARG A 706 20.70 -26.25 -22.99
N ALA A 707 19.83 -26.74 -23.86
CA ALA A 707 19.81 -26.32 -25.27
C ALA A 707 19.50 -24.82 -25.45
N ILE A 708 18.76 -24.21 -24.51
CA ILE A 708 18.51 -22.76 -24.49
C ILE A 708 19.74 -22.00 -24.01
N PHE A 709 20.44 -22.49 -22.97
CA PHE A 709 21.57 -21.80 -22.36
C PHE A 709 22.85 -21.91 -23.17
N GLU A 710 23.12 -23.07 -23.81
CA GLU A 710 24.35 -23.34 -24.53
C GLU A 710 24.77 -22.22 -25.52
N PRO A 711 23.87 -21.67 -26.36
CA PRO A 711 24.25 -20.60 -27.30
C PRO A 711 24.46 -19.24 -26.64
N ILE A 712 24.00 -18.99 -25.42
CA ILE A 712 24.02 -17.67 -24.79
C ILE A 712 24.96 -17.58 -23.57
N ILE A 713 25.40 -18.70 -23.00
CA ILE A 713 26.13 -18.72 -21.73
C ILE A 713 27.44 -17.92 -21.79
N ALA A 714 28.11 -17.91 -22.92
CA ALA A 714 29.35 -17.14 -23.13
C ALA A 714 29.15 -15.62 -23.20
N GLU A 715 27.92 -15.19 -23.42
CA GLU A 715 27.53 -13.77 -23.46
C GLU A 715 27.03 -13.28 -22.08
N LEU A 716 26.79 -14.20 -21.13
CA LEU A 716 26.29 -13.86 -19.80
C LEU A 716 27.43 -13.36 -18.91
N ASP A 717 27.09 -12.35 -18.09
CA ASP A 717 27.93 -11.97 -16.95
C ASP A 717 28.11 -13.18 -16.01
N PRO A 718 29.29 -13.35 -15.36
CA PRO A 718 29.56 -14.48 -14.47
C PRO A 718 28.53 -14.71 -13.35
N PHE A 719 27.81 -13.68 -12.93
CA PHE A 719 26.73 -13.81 -11.97
C PHE A 719 25.53 -14.58 -12.56
N TYR A 720 25.15 -14.27 -13.78
CA TYR A 720 24.08 -14.98 -14.50
C TYR A 720 24.55 -16.37 -14.97
N GLU A 721 25.82 -16.51 -15.34
CA GLU A 721 26.46 -17.80 -15.63
C GLU A 721 26.34 -18.75 -14.42
N ALA A 722 26.68 -18.29 -13.22
CA ALA A 722 26.53 -19.07 -11.99
C ALA A 722 25.05 -19.44 -11.70
N THR A 723 24.13 -18.55 -12.04
CA THR A 723 22.68 -18.84 -11.91
C THR A 723 22.27 -19.99 -12.85
N VAL A 724 22.78 -20.04 -14.08
CA VAL A 724 22.52 -21.15 -15.03
C VAL A 724 22.96 -22.47 -14.40
N TYR A 725 24.20 -22.58 -13.92
CA TYR A 725 24.68 -23.80 -13.27
C TYR A 725 23.86 -24.18 -12.04
N ALA A 726 23.47 -23.18 -11.22
CA ALA A 726 22.66 -23.42 -10.03
C ALA A 726 21.28 -24.01 -10.35
N VAL A 727 20.59 -23.51 -11.38
CA VAL A 727 19.27 -24.05 -11.77
C VAL A 727 19.35 -25.37 -12.54
N LEU A 728 20.50 -25.70 -13.12
CA LEU A 728 20.78 -27.00 -13.75
C LEU A 728 21.23 -28.08 -12.74
N GLY A 729 21.42 -27.72 -11.46
CA GLY A 729 21.88 -28.62 -10.41
C GLY A 729 23.39 -28.90 -10.45
N GLU A 730 24.18 -28.07 -11.14
CA GLU A 730 25.65 -28.17 -11.19
C GLU A 730 26.29 -27.35 -10.09
N ASP A 731 26.06 -27.74 -8.83
CA ASP A 731 26.32 -26.96 -7.62
C ASP A 731 27.78 -26.55 -7.47
N GLU A 732 28.75 -27.45 -7.73
CA GLU A 732 30.18 -27.14 -7.62
C GLU A 732 30.60 -26.11 -8.69
N THR A 733 30.16 -26.27 -9.94
CA THR A 733 30.42 -25.32 -11.03
C THR A 733 29.80 -23.94 -10.72
N ALA A 734 28.59 -23.90 -10.16
CA ALA A 734 27.94 -22.69 -9.75
C ALA A 734 28.73 -21.95 -8.66
N LEU A 735 29.20 -22.67 -7.63
CA LEU A 735 30.00 -22.09 -6.54
C LEU A 735 31.37 -21.63 -7.01
N ASP A 736 32.04 -22.40 -7.88
CA ASP A 736 33.32 -22.01 -8.51
C ASP A 736 33.19 -20.73 -9.32
N THR A 737 32.06 -20.63 -10.07
CA THR A 737 31.77 -19.46 -10.88
C THR A 737 31.47 -18.24 -10.00
N LEU A 738 30.71 -18.40 -8.90
CA LEU A 738 30.44 -17.33 -7.94
C LEU A 738 31.74 -16.84 -7.25
N GLU A 739 32.62 -17.75 -6.82
CA GLU A 739 33.91 -17.40 -6.20
C GLU A 739 34.80 -16.61 -7.17
N ARG A 740 34.85 -17.05 -8.42
CA ARG A 740 35.57 -16.37 -9.50
C ARG A 740 34.98 -15.02 -9.85
N ALA A 741 33.64 -14.93 -9.91
CA ALA A 741 32.92 -13.72 -10.23
C ALA A 741 33.06 -12.63 -9.15
N SER A 742 33.31 -13.04 -7.90
CA SER A 742 33.45 -12.07 -6.80
C SER A 742 34.64 -11.12 -6.95
N ASP A 743 35.62 -11.46 -7.77
CA ASP A 743 36.80 -10.62 -8.03
C ASP A 743 36.51 -9.60 -9.17
N ALA A 744 35.44 -9.83 -9.95
CA ALA A 744 35.04 -8.97 -11.05
C ALA A 744 34.00 -7.91 -10.66
N HIS A 745 33.45 -7.96 -9.45
CA HIS A 745 32.42 -7.07 -8.92
C HIS A 745 31.26 -6.78 -9.90
N PRO A 746 30.51 -7.83 -10.35
CA PRO A 746 29.42 -7.64 -11.29
C PRO A 746 28.25 -6.85 -10.66
N ASP A 747 27.43 -6.24 -11.50
CA ASP A 747 26.21 -5.56 -11.07
C ASP A 747 25.32 -6.50 -10.24
N TRP A 748 24.58 -5.98 -9.26
CA TRP A 748 23.68 -6.73 -8.36
C TRP A 748 24.38 -7.63 -7.33
N TRP A 749 25.70 -7.60 -7.23
CA TRP A 749 26.46 -8.44 -6.32
C TRP A 749 26.06 -8.29 -4.86
N TYR A 750 25.65 -7.08 -4.46
CA TYR A 750 25.08 -6.79 -3.13
C TYR A 750 23.85 -7.65 -2.78
N SER A 751 23.18 -8.20 -3.77
CA SER A 751 21.95 -8.99 -3.60
C SER A 751 22.18 -10.51 -3.71
N VAL A 752 23.45 -10.98 -3.90
CA VAL A 752 23.75 -12.41 -4.12
C VAL A 752 23.18 -13.31 -3.03
N GLY A 753 23.22 -12.87 -1.77
CA GLY A 753 22.63 -13.58 -0.64
C GLY A 753 21.11 -13.60 -0.58
N ARG A 754 20.44 -12.80 -1.41
CA ARG A 754 18.96 -12.68 -1.44
C ARG A 754 18.36 -13.21 -2.74
N GLN A 755 19.19 -13.51 -3.73
CA GLN A 755 18.73 -14.04 -5.00
C GLN A 755 18.06 -15.41 -4.81
N PRO A 756 16.81 -15.59 -5.27
CA PRO A 756 16.08 -16.83 -5.05
C PRO A 756 16.74 -18.08 -5.63
N TRP A 757 17.58 -17.93 -6.67
CA TRP A 757 18.32 -19.02 -7.32
C TRP A 757 19.37 -19.66 -6.41
N PHE A 758 19.99 -18.89 -5.52
CA PHE A 758 21.04 -19.35 -4.61
C PHE A 758 20.51 -19.77 -3.23
N GLY A 759 19.19 -19.84 -3.07
CA GLY A 759 18.56 -20.23 -1.81
C GLY A 759 19.00 -21.61 -1.30
N GLN A 760 19.35 -22.52 -2.18
CA GLN A 760 19.89 -23.84 -1.84
C GLN A 760 21.28 -23.79 -1.20
N TYR A 761 22.06 -22.73 -1.45
CA TYR A 761 23.41 -22.57 -0.95
C TYR A 761 23.52 -21.81 0.38
N HIS A 762 22.43 -21.32 0.96
CA HIS A 762 22.45 -20.52 2.19
C HIS A 762 23.08 -21.23 3.40
N SER A 763 23.04 -22.56 3.45
CA SER A 763 23.74 -23.38 4.46
C SER A 763 25.10 -23.92 4.00
N HIS A 764 25.48 -23.70 2.73
CA HIS A 764 26.72 -24.26 2.19
C HIS A 764 27.95 -23.49 2.67
N PRO A 765 29.00 -24.14 3.22
CA PRO A 765 30.15 -23.46 3.81
C PRO A 765 30.90 -22.50 2.86
N ARG A 766 30.99 -22.86 1.56
CA ARG A 766 31.63 -22.00 0.54
C ARG A 766 30.85 -20.73 0.33
N PHE A 767 29.52 -20.82 0.22
CA PHE A 767 28.64 -19.68 0.02
C PHE A 767 28.63 -18.73 1.23
N ILE A 768 28.67 -19.30 2.45
CA ILE A 768 28.78 -18.51 3.69
C ILE A 768 30.09 -17.73 3.71
N ARG A 769 31.23 -18.39 3.40
CA ARG A 769 32.53 -17.70 3.30
C ARG A 769 32.57 -16.63 2.22
N LEU A 770 31.87 -16.85 1.08
CA LEU A 770 31.71 -15.84 0.04
C LEU A 770 31.00 -14.59 0.57
N LEU A 771 29.86 -14.74 1.26
CA LEU A 771 29.13 -13.62 1.86
C LEU A 771 29.97 -12.89 2.92
N GLU A 772 30.72 -13.61 3.76
CA GLU A 772 31.64 -13.03 4.75
C GLU A 772 32.76 -12.22 4.08
N ARG A 773 33.34 -12.73 2.99
CA ARG A 773 34.37 -12.03 2.19
C ARG A 773 33.79 -10.73 1.56
N LEU A 774 32.55 -10.77 1.13
CA LEU A 774 31.84 -9.60 0.57
C LEU A 774 31.28 -8.66 1.64
N GLN A 775 31.45 -8.97 2.92
CA GLN A 775 30.87 -8.23 4.05
C GLN A 775 29.35 -8.06 3.96
N LEU A 776 28.68 -9.02 3.33
CA LEU A 776 27.23 -9.05 3.22
C LEU A 776 26.59 -9.75 4.43
N PRO A 777 25.36 -9.35 4.85
CA PRO A 777 24.66 -10.05 5.92
C PRO A 777 24.49 -11.53 5.60
N LYS A 778 24.53 -12.40 6.64
CA LYS A 778 24.20 -13.82 6.45
C LYS A 778 22.83 -13.93 5.80
N ALA A 779 22.78 -14.61 4.66
CA ALA A 779 21.54 -14.85 3.96
C ALA A 779 20.58 -15.64 4.86
N ALA A 780 19.49 -15.00 5.27
CA ALA A 780 18.41 -15.66 5.98
C ALA A 780 17.26 -15.87 5.00
N ARG A 781 16.82 -17.12 4.80
CA ARG A 781 15.52 -17.36 4.20
C ARG A 781 14.47 -16.70 5.08
N PRO A 782 13.55 -15.90 4.53
CA PRO A 782 12.37 -15.50 5.29
C PRO A 782 11.67 -16.76 5.79
N ALA A 783 11.26 -16.78 7.07
CA ALA A 783 10.67 -17.95 7.73
C ALA A 783 9.38 -18.50 7.07
N HIS A 784 8.88 -17.87 6.02
CA HIS A 784 7.55 -18.12 5.44
C HIS A 784 7.49 -18.90 4.12
N ASN A 785 8.60 -19.24 3.47
CA ASN A 785 8.55 -20.00 2.21
C ASN A 785 9.56 -21.14 2.18
N GLN A 786 9.15 -22.29 2.73
CA GLN A 786 9.76 -23.60 2.43
C GLN A 786 9.16 -24.16 1.13
N VAL A 787 9.32 -23.49 0.01
CA VAL A 787 9.11 -24.13 -1.30
C VAL A 787 10.47 -24.69 -1.71
N SER A 788 10.54 -26.03 -1.87
CA SER A 788 11.78 -26.70 -2.33
C SER A 788 12.21 -26.10 -3.67
N VAL A 789 13.49 -25.78 -3.78
CA VAL A 789 14.06 -25.18 -5.01
C VAL A 789 14.06 -26.16 -6.19
N LEU A 790 13.93 -27.44 -5.92
CA LEU A 790 13.76 -28.52 -6.89
C LEU A 790 12.62 -29.45 -6.43
N PRO A 791 11.88 -30.12 -7.35
CA PRO A 791 10.97 -31.19 -6.97
C PRO A 791 11.68 -32.24 -6.13
N SER A 792 11.10 -32.63 -5.00
CA SER A 792 11.69 -33.50 -3.98
C SER A 792 11.84 -34.98 -4.41
N ASP A 793 11.66 -35.33 -5.68
CA ASP A 793 11.59 -36.71 -6.17
C ASP A 793 12.85 -37.27 -6.82
N PHE A 794 13.98 -36.53 -6.77
CA PHE A 794 15.27 -37.12 -7.17
C PHE A 794 16.07 -37.52 -5.92
N SER A 795 15.81 -38.73 -5.43
CA SER A 795 16.68 -39.38 -4.43
C SER A 795 18.04 -39.72 -5.06
N HIS A 796 19.10 -39.63 -4.25
CA HIS A 796 20.48 -39.92 -4.63
C HIS A 796 20.73 -41.35 -5.16
N ASP A 797 19.73 -42.24 -5.15
CA ASP A 797 19.87 -43.66 -5.48
C ASP A 797 19.68 -44.01 -6.98
N ASP A 798 19.22 -43.05 -7.83
CA ASP A 798 19.04 -43.32 -9.25
C ASP A 798 20.26 -43.04 -10.14
N ARG A 799 21.42 -42.68 -9.55
CA ARG A 799 22.64 -42.36 -10.30
C ARG A 799 23.49 -43.60 -10.71
N GLU A 800 23.22 -44.78 -10.20
CA GLU A 800 24.04 -45.98 -10.52
C GLU A 800 23.46 -46.87 -11.64
N ASN A 801 22.28 -46.58 -12.21
CA ASN A 801 21.64 -47.48 -13.19
C ASN A 801 21.69 -47.01 -14.66
N PHE A 802 22.45 -45.94 -14.98
CA PHE A 802 22.63 -45.50 -16.37
C PHE A 802 24.10 -45.52 -16.85
N GLN A 803 24.88 -46.50 -16.40
CA GLN A 803 26.16 -46.93 -17.03
C GLN A 803 26.08 -48.40 -17.33
N GLY A 804 25.47 -48.72 -18.45
CA GLY A 804 25.40 -50.02 -19.07
C GLY A 804 25.04 -49.89 -20.54
#